data_f2ee3f96f595a62104ca4d96699722b8
#
_entry.id   f2ee3f96f595a62104ca4d96699722b8
#
_cell.length_a   1.000
_cell.length_b   1.000
_cell.length_c   1.000
_cell.angle_alpha   90.00
_cell.angle_beta   90.00
_cell.angle_gamma   90.00
#
_symmetry.space_group_name_H-M   'P 1'
#
loop_
_entity.id
_entity.type
_entity.pdbx_description
1 polymer ?
#
loop_
_entity_poly.entity_id
_entity_poly.type
_entity_poly.pdbx_seq_one_letter_code
_entity_poly.pdbx_strand_id
1 'polypeptide(L)'
;MKFPGLSLASTTALATVLTLGGLTAAPLAAQDAAPAVEEPAEDGGIIVTGLRRSETLQDTPAAVTAFDAQAISNAGIERPADFIALTPNVTLVETQNAGNAFVVIRGITQNRNSEPSVAVIVDGVQQVNPAQFNQDLFDIDQIEVLKGPQGGLYGRNAIGGAIIITTKQPTDEFAGNITAGIDNGFGYFLRGGVSGPLAENIKFRIAGSYYDTEGFIPNTFLGEDADPVEDFSLRGNLLIEATDQLTIDLRGSVNQLRTQGLYYNIVGDVNTIAPVRVNNPGQNDRDIYNVALKLEYAGDNAVLTSISSYDTVTEILTGDAFDFLPIEDSFFFNLFEGIFGAGNGFDLTQSQYLNVKAFSQEVRLASPEDGRAFNWMVGGYLIDTERFISTGNTIDTGNGAFPVFRSPSTNPLNPQFSFLSDGQENFAWALFANAGYELSPEFRVDASLRYDRDRRRQTTLTPQGFLPVVPGVPQAQSGEVRTVTFDDWQPKLTLTWEPSPDLTIYGGYSRGFRSGGFNQTGVGAEAVNNGIVGVGDIFQAETADTFEIGAKAAFGPVRLGAAAYTTLSQNGYFFVFLAQSSTQNLGNIPETRIQGFELEASAEVLPDFDINAALGVTDSSIEAFPDASVIGNNAPQISSYTINLGAQYAGPVSDNIDALLRIDYRRLGRTFWEPFNTTSRDPTDVVDARAGLTFGGVSVTAFAANLFDETYNAEFSPGGFVFRARPARYGVEVGYKF
;
A
#
# COMPACT_ATOMS: atom_id res chain seq x y z
N MET A 1 17.56 -35.52 -5.75
CA MET A 1 16.57 -35.86 -6.81
C MET A 1 16.31 -34.60 -7.59
N LYS A 2 16.73 -34.56 -8.85
CA LYS A 2 16.55 -33.39 -9.70
C LYS A 2 15.06 -33.21 -9.99
N PHE A 3 14.47 -32.08 -9.54
CA PHE A 3 13.18 -31.66 -10.04
C PHE A 3 13.37 -31.05 -11.44
N PRO A 4 12.49 -31.30 -12.40
CA PRO A 4 12.61 -30.73 -13.74
C PRO A 4 12.27 -29.24 -13.70
N GLY A 5 13.19 -28.42 -14.22
CA GLY A 5 13.09 -26.99 -14.31
C GLY A 5 11.96 -26.51 -15.22
N LEU A 6 11.26 -25.51 -14.74
CA LEU A 6 10.39 -24.62 -15.52
C LEU A 6 11.13 -23.28 -15.76
N SER A 7 12.35 -23.34 -16.27
CA SER A 7 13.15 -22.14 -16.49
C SER A 7 13.43 -21.81 -17.97
N LEU A 8 12.67 -22.35 -18.92
CA LEU A 8 12.92 -22.12 -20.36
C LEU A 8 11.71 -21.61 -21.17
N ALA A 9 10.60 -21.27 -20.55
CA ALA A 9 9.44 -20.73 -21.27
C ALA A 9 9.34 -19.19 -21.29
N SER A 10 10.02 -18.51 -20.38
CA SER A 10 9.92 -17.04 -20.27
C SER A 10 10.83 -16.26 -21.22
N THR A 11 12.00 -16.81 -21.56
CA THR A 11 12.96 -16.14 -22.47
C THR A 11 12.59 -16.26 -23.95
N THR A 12 11.78 -17.24 -24.34
CA THR A 12 11.36 -17.40 -25.75
C THR A 12 10.18 -16.52 -26.16
N ALA A 13 9.34 -16.09 -25.21
CA ALA A 13 8.23 -15.20 -25.50
C ALA A 13 8.67 -13.75 -25.76
N LEU A 14 9.73 -13.27 -25.12
CA LEU A 14 10.26 -11.92 -25.35
C LEU A 14 11.00 -11.81 -26.69
N ALA A 15 11.67 -12.88 -27.14
CA ALA A 15 12.39 -12.91 -28.41
C ALA A 15 11.45 -12.97 -29.65
N THR A 16 10.22 -13.48 -29.47
CA THR A 16 9.28 -13.60 -30.59
C THR A 16 8.53 -12.28 -30.89
N VAL A 17 8.42 -11.38 -29.92
CA VAL A 17 7.81 -10.05 -30.13
C VAL A 17 8.75 -9.09 -30.88
N LEU A 18 10.06 -9.26 -30.72
CA LEU A 18 11.07 -8.41 -31.38
C LEU A 18 11.36 -8.76 -32.85
N THR A 19 10.87 -9.88 -33.37
CA THR A 19 11.13 -10.30 -34.76
C THR A 19 10.00 -9.99 -35.78
N LEU A 20 8.89 -9.40 -35.34
CA LEU A 20 7.75 -9.01 -36.19
C LEU A 20 7.76 -7.52 -36.65
N GLY A 21 8.79 -6.76 -36.35
CA GLY A 21 8.94 -5.32 -36.63
C GLY A 21 9.69 -4.95 -37.93
N GLY A 22 9.75 -5.82 -38.89
CA GLY A 22 10.40 -5.56 -40.18
C GLY A 22 9.40 -5.21 -41.30
N LEU A 23 8.62 -4.13 -41.14
CA LEU A 23 7.84 -3.55 -42.23
C LEU A 23 8.41 -2.15 -42.58
N THR A 24 8.91 -2.04 -43.80
CA THR A 24 9.54 -0.88 -44.42
C THR A 24 8.57 0.30 -44.45
N ALA A 25 8.99 1.42 -43.83
CA ALA A 25 8.34 2.71 -43.94
C ALA A 25 8.48 3.27 -45.35
N ALA A 26 7.35 3.45 -46.03
CA ALA A 26 7.25 4.34 -47.20
C ALA A 26 6.87 5.74 -46.70
N PRO A 27 7.42 6.83 -47.28
CA PRO A 27 7.08 8.17 -46.84
C PRO A 27 5.68 8.55 -47.31
N LEU A 28 4.77 8.81 -46.32
CA LEU A 28 3.49 9.46 -46.59
C LEU A 28 3.71 10.98 -46.66
N ALA A 29 3.23 11.56 -47.75
CA ALA A 29 3.24 12.99 -47.98
C ALA A 29 2.32 13.71 -46.99
N ALA A 30 2.76 14.90 -46.57
CA ALA A 30 2.01 15.81 -45.74
C ALA A 30 0.62 16.11 -46.36
N GLN A 31 -0.41 15.92 -45.59
CA GLN A 31 -1.76 16.39 -45.87
C GLN A 31 -2.27 17.23 -44.71
N ASP A 32 -2.99 18.27 -45.04
CA ASP A 32 -3.35 19.43 -44.26
C ASP A 32 -3.87 19.18 -42.85
N ALA A 33 -3.60 20.16 -41.99
CA ALA A 33 -3.95 20.26 -40.57
C ALA A 33 -5.37 19.74 -40.26
N ALA A 34 -5.41 18.71 -39.41
CA ALA A 34 -6.60 18.36 -38.66
C ALA A 34 -6.87 19.44 -37.57
N PRO A 35 -8.14 19.64 -37.18
CA PRO A 35 -8.49 20.61 -36.15
C PRO A 35 -7.77 20.30 -34.84
N ALA A 36 -7.21 21.35 -34.21
CA ALA A 36 -6.57 21.27 -32.93
C ALA A 36 -7.51 20.54 -31.94
N VAL A 37 -6.99 19.52 -31.30
CA VAL A 37 -7.55 18.99 -30.04
C VAL A 37 -7.58 20.21 -29.13
N GLU A 38 -8.74 20.52 -28.57
CA GLU A 38 -8.88 21.54 -27.53
C GLU A 38 -7.91 21.15 -26.41
N GLU A 39 -6.86 21.96 -26.23
CA GLU A 39 -6.07 21.93 -25.00
C GLU A 39 -7.05 22.10 -23.82
N PRO A 40 -6.90 21.35 -22.72
CA PRO A 40 -7.69 21.61 -21.53
C PRO A 40 -7.55 23.09 -21.17
N ALA A 41 -8.67 23.75 -20.89
CA ALA A 41 -8.74 25.16 -20.60
C ALA A 41 -7.66 25.55 -19.56
N GLU A 42 -7.04 26.71 -19.74
CA GLU A 42 -5.93 27.26 -18.91
C GLU A 42 -6.28 27.48 -17.43
N ASP A 43 -7.42 27.00 -16.94
CA ASP A 43 -7.88 26.98 -15.54
C ASP A 43 -8.09 25.56 -14.98
N GLY A 44 -7.49 24.55 -15.62
CA GLY A 44 -7.67 23.12 -15.31
C GLY A 44 -7.08 22.71 -13.96
N GLY A 45 -7.84 22.88 -12.89
CA GLY A 45 -7.58 22.25 -11.61
C GLY A 45 -7.54 20.73 -11.75
N ILE A 46 -6.73 20.03 -10.93
CA ILE A 46 -6.69 18.55 -10.90
C ILE A 46 -8.12 18.03 -10.68
N ILE A 47 -8.61 17.20 -11.58
CA ILE A 47 -9.90 16.51 -11.44
C ILE A 47 -9.67 15.28 -10.57
N VAL A 48 -10.46 15.13 -9.52
CA VAL A 48 -10.45 13.97 -8.61
C VAL A 48 -11.74 13.18 -8.76
N THR A 49 -11.63 11.87 -8.63
CA THR A 49 -12.74 10.91 -8.81
C THR A 49 -13.03 10.11 -7.53
N GLY A 50 -12.26 10.35 -6.49
CA GLY A 50 -12.32 9.57 -5.26
C GLY A 50 -13.62 9.68 -4.47
N LEU A 51 -14.46 10.65 -4.76
CA LEU A 51 -15.83 10.69 -4.24
C LEU A 51 -16.86 10.02 -5.15
N ARG A 52 -16.40 9.19 -6.10
CA ARG A 52 -17.24 8.52 -7.12
C ARG A 52 -17.97 9.49 -8.05
N ARG A 53 -17.44 10.71 -8.17
CA ARG A 53 -17.84 11.79 -9.11
C ARG A 53 -16.57 12.50 -9.56
N SER A 54 -16.63 13.07 -10.76
CA SER A 54 -15.57 13.91 -11.32
C SER A 54 -15.76 15.34 -10.82
N GLU A 55 -14.88 15.79 -9.92
CA GLU A 55 -14.90 17.14 -9.37
C GLU A 55 -13.50 17.73 -9.40
N THR A 56 -13.36 19.06 -9.40
CA THR A 56 -12.04 19.66 -9.21
C THR A 56 -11.55 19.43 -7.80
N LEU A 57 -10.24 19.38 -7.60
CA LEU A 57 -9.68 19.27 -6.25
C LEU A 57 -10.17 20.40 -5.34
N GLN A 58 -10.39 21.61 -5.88
CA GLN A 58 -10.92 22.78 -5.16
C GLN A 58 -12.35 22.52 -4.65
N ASP A 59 -13.23 21.98 -5.47
CA ASP A 59 -14.67 21.82 -5.16
C ASP A 59 -14.96 20.55 -4.35
N THR A 60 -13.99 19.66 -4.22
CA THR A 60 -14.15 18.39 -3.50
C THR A 60 -14.24 18.62 -1.99
N PRO A 61 -15.37 18.31 -1.32
CA PRO A 61 -15.57 18.57 0.10
C PRO A 61 -14.99 17.47 0.99
N ALA A 62 -13.70 17.25 0.86
CA ALA A 62 -12.92 16.29 1.63
C ALA A 62 -11.44 16.69 1.64
N ALA A 63 -10.69 16.24 2.64
CA ALA A 63 -9.24 16.35 2.63
C ALA A 63 -8.67 15.32 1.65
N VAL A 64 -8.24 15.79 0.48
CA VAL A 64 -7.67 14.99 -0.61
C VAL A 64 -6.35 15.57 -1.03
N THR A 65 -5.33 14.73 -1.15
CA THR A 65 -4.07 15.05 -1.83
C THR A 65 -4.05 14.27 -3.14
N ALA A 66 -3.79 14.93 -4.27
CA ALA A 66 -3.83 14.31 -5.59
C ALA A 66 -2.54 14.62 -6.36
N PHE A 67 -2.07 13.63 -7.11
CA PHE A 67 -0.90 13.69 -7.98
C PHE A 67 -1.33 13.26 -9.38
N ASP A 68 -1.26 14.16 -10.35
CA ASP A 68 -1.44 13.85 -11.78
C ASP A 68 -0.18 13.22 -12.39
N ALA A 69 -0.25 12.79 -13.64
CA ALA A 69 0.85 12.15 -14.34
C ALA A 69 2.13 13.02 -14.41
N GLN A 70 1.99 14.34 -14.47
CA GLN A 70 3.12 15.25 -14.50
C GLN A 70 3.77 15.40 -13.12
N ALA A 71 2.98 15.56 -12.07
CA ALA A 71 3.46 15.60 -10.69
C ALA A 71 4.14 14.28 -10.30
N ILE A 72 3.58 13.13 -10.70
CA ILE A 72 4.15 11.79 -10.51
C ILE A 72 5.53 11.71 -11.17
N SER A 73 5.64 12.15 -12.42
CA SER A 73 6.91 12.15 -13.18
C SER A 73 7.94 13.08 -12.56
N ASN A 74 7.56 14.33 -12.24
CA ASN A 74 8.46 15.36 -11.71
C ASN A 74 8.99 14.99 -10.31
N ALA A 75 8.11 14.45 -9.44
CA ALA A 75 8.49 14.00 -8.10
C ALA A 75 9.24 12.66 -8.10
N GLY A 76 9.21 11.91 -9.22
CA GLY A 76 9.80 10.58 -9.29
C GLY A 76 9.08 9.58 -8.41
N ILE A 77 7.75 9.64 -8.38
CA ILE A 77 6.92 8.68 -7.66
C ILE A 77 6.98 7.33 -8.38
N GLU A 78 7.75 6.42 -7.81
CA GLU A 78 7.99 5.07 -8.33
C GLU A 78 7.39 3.98 -7.45
N ARG A 79 7.19 4.28 -6.15
CA ARG A 79 6.64 3.36 -5.15
C ARG A 79 5.65 4.09 -4.23
N PRO A 80 4.78 3.36 -3.50
CA PRO A 80 3.86 3.97 -2.55
C PRO A 80 4.53 4.88 -1.51
N ALA A 81 5.73 4.53 -1.05
CA ALA A 81 6.49 5.34 -0.11
C ALA A 81 6.70 6.79 -0.59
N ASP A 82 6.86 6.99 -1.90
CA ASP A 82 7.22 8.28 -2.48
C ASP A 82 6.05 9.28 -2.39
N PHE A 83 4.84 8.91 -2.82
CA PHE A 83 3.69 9.81 -2.71
C PHE A 83 3.17 9.94 -1.27
N ILE A 84 3.31 8.89 -0.44
CA ILE A 84 2.98 8.95 0.99
C ILE A 84 3.89 9.95 1.69
N ALA A 85 5.17 9.98 1.35
CA ALA A 85 6.14 10.93 1.89
C ALA A 85 5.76 12.40 1.61
N LEU A 86 5.02 12.67 0.53
CA LEU A 86 4.56 14.00 0.12
C LEU A 86 3.16 14.35 0.67
N THR A 87 2.50 13.43 1.39
CA THR A 87 1.12 13.58 1.86
C THR A 87 1.09 13.82 3.37
N PRO A 88 0.53 14.95 3.88
CA PRO A 88 0.50 15.24 5.31
C PRO A 88 -0.43 14.27 6.07
N ASN A 89 -0.04 13.92 7.31
CA ASN A 89 -0.71 12.95 8.18
C ASN A 89 -0.90 11.55 7.57
N VAL A 90 -0.07 11.22 6.58
CA VAL A 90 0.04 9.87 6.02
C VAL A 90 1.46 9.38 6.23
N THR A 91 1.62 8.18 6.77
CA THR A 91 2.94 7.56 6.96
C THR A 91 2.92 6.12 6.50
N LEU A 92 4.09 5.62 6.11
CA LEU A 92 4.31 4.23 5.73
C LEU A 92 5.29 3.60 6.72
N VAL A 93 4.93 2.44 7.25
CA VAL A 93 5.84 1.61 8.04
C VAL A 93 6.32 0.48 7.15
N GLU A 94 7.58 0.53 6.74
CA GLU A 94 8.25 -0.59 6.05
C GLU A 94 8.68 -1.62 7.09
N THR A 95 8.59 -2.90 6.76
CA THR A 95 8.74 -4.00 7.70
C THR A 95 9.54 -5.15 7.09
N GLN A 96 9.56 -6.29 7.74
CA GLN A 96 10.37 -7.49 7.54
C GLN A 96 10.59 -7.96 6.09
N ASN A 97 9.79 -7.52 5.17
CA ASN A 97 9.82 -7.93 3.78
C ASN A 97 9.44 -6.77 2.85
N ALA A 98 10.08 -6.69 1.70
CA ALA A 98 9.89 -5.60 0.75
C ALA A 98 8.45 -5.46 0.23
N GLY A 99 7.69 -6.57 0.22
CA GLY A 99 6.29 -6.59 -0.19
C GLY A 99 5.31 -6.03 0.83
N ASN A 100 5.67 -5.92 2.08
CA ASN A 100 4.72 -5.63 3.15
C ASN A 100 4.98 -4.24 3.75
N ALA A 101 4.04 -3.33 3.54
CA ALA A 101 4.11 -1.97 4.02
C ALA A 101 2.76 -1.55 4.61
N PHE A 102 2.79 -0.88 5.76
CA PHE A 102 1.59 -0.51 6.50
C PHE A 102 1.33 0.98 6.39
N VAL A 103 0.19 1.32 5.82
CA VAL A 103 -0.25 2.71 5.69
C VAL A 103 -0.96 3.14 6.96
N VAL A 104 -0.58 4.30 7.47
CA VAL A 104 -1.23 4.98 8.58
C VAL A 104 -1.77 6.31 8.07
N ILE A 105 -3.08 6.53 8.14
CA ILE A 105 -3.73 7.80 7.80
C ILE A 105 -4.39 8.37 9.05
N ARG A 106 -4.02 9.61 9.44
CA ARG A 106 -4.61 10.30 10.59
C ARG A 106 -4.67 9.45 11.85
N GLY A 107 -3.63 8.65 12.08
CA GLY A 107 -3.52 7.80 13.27
C GLY A 107 -4.33 6.50 13.25
N ILE A 108 -5.06 6.18 12.19
CA ILE A 108 -5.63 4.85 12.01
C ILE A 108 -4.56 3.95 11.43
N THR A 109 -4.13 2.97 12.22
CA THR A 109 -2.94 2.16 11.95
C THR A 109 -3.29 0.83 11.27
N GLN A 110 -2.33 0.31 10.52
CA GLN A 110 -2.35 -1.05 10.00
C GLN A 110 -1.25 -1.87 10.67
N ASN A 111 -1.54 -3.13 10.96
CA ASN A 111 -0.59 -4.04 11.58
C ASN A 111 -0.44 -5.32 10.75
N ARG A 112 0.63 -6.08 11.00
CA ARG A 112 0.86 -7.38 10.36
C ARG A 112 -0.33 -8.30 10.59
N ASN A 113 -0.66 -9.09 9.58
CA ASN A 113 -1.78 -10.04 9.58
C ASN A 113 -3.18 -9.41 9.76
N SER A 114 -3.30 -8.07 9.83
CA SER A 114 -4.59 -7.39 9.82
C SER A 114 -5.14 -7.22 8.40
N GLU A 115 -6.45 -7.00 8.31
CA GLU A 115 -7.03 -6.39 7.13
C GLU A 115 -6.46 -4.97 6.93
N PRO A 116 -6.42 -4.43 5.71
CA PRO A 116 -6.01 -3.05 5.47
C PRO A 116 -6.82 -2.05 6.29
N SER A 117 -6.19 -0.97 6.76
CA SER A 117 -6.88 0.18 7.37
C SER A 117 -7.27 1.23 6.34
N VAL A 118 -6.67 1.16 5.16
CA VAL A 118 -6.88 2.06 4.03
C VAL A 118 -7.32 1.22 2.83
N ALA A 119 -8.42 1.60 2.19
CA ALA A 119 -8.83 0.98 0.95
C ALA A 119 -7.90 1.43 -0.17
N VAL A 120 -7.22 0.51 -0.82
CA VAL A 120 -6.43 0.77 -2.02
C VAL A 120 -7.23 0.30 -3.23
N ILE A 121 -7.52 1.21 -4.13
CA ILE A 121 -8.33 0.97 -5.33
C ILE A 121 -7.46 1.23 -6.56
N VAL A 122 -7.27 0.22 -7.40
CA VAL A 122 -6.57 0.34 -8.67
C VAL A 122 -7.58 0.16 -9.80
N ASP A 123 -7.79 1.19 -10.60
CA ASP A 123 -8.75 1.20 -11.73
C ASP A 123 -10.16 0.74 -11.34
N GLY A 124 -10.61 1.07 -10.14
CA GLY A 124 -11.92 0.72 -9.61
C GLY A 124 -11.99 -0.63 -8.88
N VAL A 125 -10.92 -1.42 -8.88
CA VAL A 125 -10.82 -2.71 -8.14
C VAL A 125 -10.13 -2.49 -6.80
N GLN A 126 -10.80 -2.86 -5.71
CA GLN A 126 -10.20 -2.80 -4.38
C GLN A 126 -9.21 -3.95 -4.16
N GLN A 127 -7.99 -3.63 -3.76
CA GLN A 127 -7.00 -4.63 -3.36
C GLN A 127 -7.43 -5.35 -2.09
N VAL A 128 -7.25 -6.67 -2.07
CA VAL A 128 -7.79 -7.55 -1.03
C VAL A 128 -6.80 -7.90 0.07
N ASN A 129 -5.50 -7.67 -0.17
CA ASN A 129 -4.45 -8.03 0.77
C ASN A 129 -3.38 -6.92 0.82
N PRO A 130 -2.87 -6.57 2.02
CA PRO A 130 -1.81 -5.56 2.16
C PRO A 130 -0.57 -5.83 1.31
N ALA A 131 -0.23 -7.09 1.05
CA ALA A 131 0.91 -7.46 0.21
C ALA A 131 0.78 -7.02 -1.26
N GLN A 132 -0.42 -6.60 -1.70
CA GLN A 132 -0.65 -6.05 -3.04
C GLN A 132 -0.26 -4.57 -3.14
N PHE A 133 -0.10 -3.85 -2.03
CA PHE A 133 0.08 -2.40 -2.06
C PHE A 133 1.48 -1.98 -2.50
N ASN A 134 2.53 -2.56 -1.91
CA ASN A 134 3.92 -2.15 -2.19
C ASN A 134 4.44 -2.77 -3.48
N GLN A 135 4.07 -2.21 -4.61
CA GLN A 135 4.47 -2.56 -5.97
C GLN A 135 5.10 -1.37 -6.66
N ASP A 136 5.82 -1.60 -7.76
CA ASP A 136 6.30 -0.54 -8.65
C ASP A 136 5.11 0.21 -9.29
N LEU A 137 5.13 1.53 -9.19
CA LEU A 137 4.11 2.44 -9.73
C LEU A 137 4.55 2.92 -11.11
N PHE A 138 4.32 2.12 -12.13
CA PHE A 138 4.60 2.46 -13.52
C PHE A 138 3.30 2.67 -14.27
N ASP A 139 3.34 3.52 -15.30
CA ASP A 139 2.20 3.77 -16.19
C ASP A 139 0.97 4.32 -15.47
N ILE A 140 1.20 5.13 -14.44
CA ILE A 140 0.16 5.76 -13.64
C ILE A 140 -0.25 7.09 -14.26
N ASP A 141 -1.54 7.37 -14.28
CA ASP A 141 -2.13 8.63 -14.69
C ASP A 141 -2.41 9.54 -13.50
N GLN A 142 -2.95 8.96 -12.41
CA GLN A 142 -3.30 9.73 -11.22
C GLN A 142 -3.22 8.89 -9.96
N ILE A 143 -2.86 9.55 -8.85
CA ILE A 143 -2.95 9.01 -7.49
C ILE A 143 -3.73 10.01 -6.64
N GLU A 144 -4.80 9.53 -5.97
CA GLU A 144 -5.59 10.33 -5.04
C GLU A 144 -5.54 9.69 -3.65
N VAL A 145 -5.28 10.49 -2.63
CA VAL A 145 -5.27 10.06 -1.23
C VAL A 145 -6.38 10.78 -0.47
N LEU A 146 -7.46 10.07 -0.20
CA LEU A 146 -8.59 10.57 0.59
C LEU A 146 -8.35 10.25 2.07
N LYS A 147 -8.30 11.27 2.89
CA LYS A 147 -8.01 11.16 4.32
C LYS A 147 -9.29 11.12 5.15
N GLY A 148 -9.29 10.35 6.24
CA GLY A 148 -10.47 10.08 7.07
C GLY A 148 -11.40 8.99 6.51
N PRO A 149 -12.38 8.51 7.29
CA PRO A 149 -13.19 7.36 6.92
C PRO A 149 -13.96 7.55 5.60
N GLN A 150 -13.82 6.58 4.70
CA GLN A 150 -14.50 6.52 3.41
C GLN A 150 -15.43 5.29 3.30
N GLY A 151 -15.87 4.77 4.45
CA GLY A 151 -16.68 3.56 4.52
C GLY A 151 -17.97 3.62 3.72
N GLY A 152 -18.66 4.76 3.68
CA GLY A 152 -19.89 4.94 2.90
C GLY A 152 -19.72 4.74 1.38
N LEU A 153 -18.52 5.00 0.85
CA LEU A 153 -18.20 4.90 -0.59
C LEU A 153 -17.48 3.62 -0.95
N TYR A 154 -16.48 3.23 -0.15
CA TYR A 154 -15.56 2.11 -0.43
C TYR A 154 -15.75 0.92 0.51
N GLY A 155 -16.52 1.11 1.59
CA GLY A 155 -16.92 0.05 2.50
C GLY A 155 -15.84 -0.34 3.49
N ARG A 156 -15.83 -1.62 3.83
CA ARG A 156 -14.88 -2.19 4.78
C ARG A 156 -13.43 -1.89 4.36
N ASN A 157 -12.56 -1.73 5.34
CA ASN A 157 -11.14 -1.44 5.15
C ASN A 157 -10.84 -0.01 4.64
N ALA A 158 -11.84 0.87 4.53
CA ALA A 158 -11.66 2.30 4.27
C ALA A 158 -11.84 3.12 5.57
N ILE A 159 -11.37 2.60 6.69
CA ILE A 159 -11.56 3.18 8.02
C ILE A 159 -10.63 4.39 8.26
N GLY A 160 -9.40 4.35 7.77
CA GLY A 160 -8.45 5.46 7.82
C GLY A 160 -8.55 6.38 6.61
N GLY A 161 -8.99 5.85 5.47
CA GLY A 161 -9.05 6.57 4.21
C GLY A 161 -9.10 5.66 2.99
N ALA A 162 -8.87 6.26 1.82
CA ALA A 162 -8.75 5.53 0.57
C ALA A 162 -7.61 6.09 -0.28
N ILE A 163 -6.91 5.21 -1.00
CA ILE A 163 -5.91 5.55 -2.01
C ILE A 163 -6.45 5.03 -3.34
N ILE A 164 -6.66 5.95 -4.29
CA ILE A 164 -7.13 5.62 -5.63
C ILE A 164 -5.97 5.79 -6.60
N ILE A 165 -5.66 4.76 -7.35
CA ILE A 165 -4.61 4.73 -8.36
C ILE A 165 -5.28 4.47 -9.70
N THR A 166 -5.17 5.42 -10.60
CA THR A 166 -5.67 5.32 -11.96
C THR A 166 -4.49 5.12 -12.91
N THR A 167 -4.53 4.07 -13.71
CA THR A 167 -3.52 3.82 -14.73
C THR A 167 -3.89 4.51 -16.04
N LYS A 168 -2.88 4.78 -16.88
CA LYS A 168 -3.11 5.40 -18.19
C LYS A 168 -4.05 4.56 -19.04
N GLN A 169 -4.96 5.25 -19.72
CA GLN A 169 -5.94 4.62 -20.60
C GLN A 169 -5.36 4.34 -22.00
N PRO A 170 -5.96 3.41 -22.76
CA PRO A 170 -5.68 3.26 -24.19
C PRO A 170 -5.98 4.54 -24.97
N THR A 171 -5.13 4.86 -25.96
CA THR A 171 -5.16 6.11 -26.74
C THR A 171 -5.77 5.91 -28.14
N ASP A 172 -6.32 6.98 -28.71
CA ASP A 172 -6.86 7.01 -30.07
C ASP A 172 -5.76 6.98 -31.15
N GLU A 173 -4.57 7.48 -30.80
CA GLU A 173 -3.39 7.46 -31.65
C GLU A 173 -2.32 6.54 -31.07
N PHE A 174 -1.43 6.07 -31.93
CA PHE A 174 -0.31 5.24 -31.48
C PHE A 174 0.71 6.10 -30.73
N ALA A 175 0.91 5.79 -29.46
CA ALA A 175 1.80 6.51 -28.56
C ALA A 175 2.56 5.54 -27.67
N GLY A 176 3.74 5.96 -27.20
CA GLY A 176 4.52 5.15 -26.28
C GLY A 176 5.57 5.93 -25.52
N ASN A 177 6.09 5.28 -24.51
CA ASN A 177 7.22 5.79 -23.74
C ASN A 177 8.12 4.64 -23.29
N ILE A 178 9.38 4.93 -23.12
CA ILE A 178 10.38 4.04 -22.54
C ILE A 178 11.31 4.83 -21.64
N THR A 179 11.65 4.30 -20.48
CA THR A 179 12.63 4.90 -19.55
C THR A 179 13.56 3.80 -19.06
N ALA A 180 14.85 4.05 -19.11
CA ALA A 180 15.88 3.16 -18.58
C ALA A 180 16.80 3.94 -17.64
N GLY A 181 17.26 3.33 -16.56
CA GLY A 181 18.14 3.98 -15.62
C GLY A 181 19.01 3.01 -14.83
N ILE A 182 19.95 3.60 -14.09
CA ILE A 182 20.89 2.92 -13.21
C ILE A 182 20.97 3.64 -11.87
N ASP A 183 21.30 2.92 -10.81
CA ASP A 183 21.52 3.48 -9.49
C ASP A 183 22.76 2.91 -8.75
N ASN A 184 23.08 3.50 -7.59
CA ASN A 184 24.26 3.18 -6.80
C ASN A 184 24.21 1.81 -6.08
N GLY A 185 23.09 1.10 -6.09
CA GLY A 185 22.99 -0.29 -5.66
C GLY A 185 23.39 -1.29 -6.75
N PHE A 186 24.19 -0.87 -7.74
CA PHE A 186 24.42 -1.61 -9.00
C PHE A 186 23.12 -1.95 -9.71
N GLY A 187 22.05 -1.20 -9.38
CA GLY A 187 20.72 -1.39 -9.93
C GLY A 187 20.57 -0.86 -11.34
N TYR A 188 19.69 -1.49 -12.09
CA TYR A 188 19.21 -1.01 -13.38
C TYR A 188 17.71 -1.25 -13.51
N PHE A 189 17.02 -0.37 -14.21
CA PHE A 189 15.60 -0.49 -14.46
C PHE A 189 15.23 -0.15 -15.90
N LEU A 190 14.13 -0.74 -16.33
CA LEU A 190 13.50 -0.48 -17.61
C LEU A 190 11.99 -0.40 -17.42
N ARG A 191 11.37 0.71 -17.79
CA ARG A 191 9.93 0.92 -17.76
C ARG A 191 9.44 1.43 -19.08
N GLY A 192 8.25 1.03 -19.50
CA GLY A 192 7.69 1.57 -20.72
C GLY A 192 6.27 1.09 -20.99
N GLY A 193 5.62 1.77 -21.93
CA GLY A 193 4.28 1.44 -22.37
C GLY A 193 4.05 1.83 -23.82
N VAL A 194 3.15 1.10 -24.45
CA VAL A 194 2.68 1.38 -25.81
C VAL A 194 1.17 1.27 -25.84
N SER A 195 0.54 2.17 -26.57
CA SER A 195 -0.90 2.28 -26.66
C SER A 195 -1.31 2.69 -28.07
N GLY A 196 -2.54 2.36 -28.47
CA GLY A 196 -3.11 2.78 -29.74
C GLY A 196 -4.36 2.02 -30.14
N PRO A 197 -4.96 2.35 -31.28
CA PRO A 197 -6.12 1.66 -31.82
C PRO A 197 -5.72 0.33 -32.49
N LEU A 198 -6.51 -0.72 -32.23
CA LEU A 198 -6.53 -1.96 -33.01
C LEU A 198 -7.59 -1.93 -34.11
N ALA A 199 -8.66 -1.19 -33.85
CA ALA A 199 -9.76 -0.91 -34.79
C ALA A 199 -10.41 0.42 -34.34
N GLU A 200 -11.35 0.93 -35.11
CA GLU A 200 -12.06 2.20 -34.86
C GLU A 200 -12.64 2.28 -33.41
N ASN A 201 -13.13 1.14 -32.91
CA ASN A 201 -13.78 1.02 -31.61
C ASN A 201 -13.04 0.10 -30.65
N ILE A 202 -11.79 -0.29 -30.92
CA ILE A 202 -10.98 -1.17 -30.06
C ILE A 202 -9.60 -0.56 -29.89
N LYS A 203 -9.24 -0.25 -28.64
CA LYS A 203 -7.98 0.36 -28.26
C LYS A 203 -7.26 -0.54 -27.27
N PHE A 204 -5.94 -0.52 -27.28
CA PHE A 204 -5.12 -1.29 -26.34
C PHE A 204 -4.06 -0.43 -25.68
N ARG A 205 -3.63 -0.88 -24.51
CA ARG A 205 -2.42 -0.42 -23.85
C ARG A 205 -1.71 -1.60 -23.22
N ILE A 206 -0.38 -1.64 -23.38
CA ILE A 206 0.49 -2.63 -22.70
C ILE A 206 1.64 -1.84 -22.09
N ALA A 207 1.91 -2.07 -20.82
CA ALA A 207 3.00 -1.43 -20.11
C ALA A 207 3.73 -2.44 -19.21
N GLY A 208 5.03 -2.24 -19.00
CA GLY A 208 5.85 -3.10 -18.19
C GLY A 208 6.96 -2.35 -17.47
N SER A 209 7.42 -2.95 -16.38
CA SER A 209 8.53 -2.50 -15.56
C SER A 209 9.40 -3.69 -15.17
N TYR A 210 10.70 -3.48 -15.16
CA TYR A 210 11.69 -4.40 -14.61
C TYR A 210 12.72 -3.60 -13.83
N TYR A 211 13.02 -4.03 -12.60
CA TYR A 211 14.06 -3.48 -11.74
C TYR A 211 14.88 -4.59 -11.12
N ASP A 212 16.19 -4.44 -11.15
CA ASP A 212 17.15 -5.38 -10.55
C ASP A 212 18.24 -4.58 -9.83
N THR A 213 18.58 -4.95 -8.59
CA THR A 213 19.61 -4.31 -7.77
C THR A 213 20.25 -5.31 -6.81
N GLU A 214 21.55 -5.14 -6.54
CA GLU A 214 22.27 -5.92 -5.53
C GLU A 214 21.89 -5.50 -4.09
N GLY A 215 21.31 -4.30 -3.90
CA GLY A 215 20.86 -3.80 -2.60
C GLY A 215 21.60 -2.56 -2.13
N PHE A 216 21.30 -2.14 -0.90
CA PHE A 216 21.83 -0.92 -0.27
C PHE A 216 22.20 -1.11 1.20
N ILE A 217 21.77 -2.19 1.84
CA ILE A 217 21.96 -2.46 3.29
C ILE A 217 22.99 -3.56 3.46
N PRO A 218 24.25 -3.24 3.84
CA PRO A 218 25.29 -4.25 3.98
C PRO A 218 24.98 -5.29 5.06
N ASN A 219 25.06 -6.58 4.73
CA ASN A 219 25.20 -7.68 5.66
C ASN A 219 26.67 -7.91 5.93
N THR A 220 27.14 -7.49 7.11
CA THR A 220 28.58 -7.54 7.46
C THR A 220 29.10 -8.95 7.76
N PHE A 221 28.23 -9.94 7.92
CA PHE A 221 28.61 -11.34 8.10
C PHE A 221 28.79 -12.06 6.76
N LEU A 222 27.83 -11.93 5.86
CA LEU A 222 27.87 -12.60 4.54
C LEU A 222 28.77 -11.85 3.56
N GLY A 223 28.95 -10.53 3.74
CA GLY A 223 29.75 -9.71 2.83
C GLY A 223 29.02 -9.34 1.53
N GLU A 224 27.70 -9.36 1.55
CA GLU A 224 26.78 -8.97 0.49
C GLU A 224 25.69 -8.05 1.06
N ASP A 225 24.89 -7.41 0.24
CA ASP A 225 23.77 -6.60 0.71
C ASP A 225 22.57 -7.49 1.10
N ALA A 226 21.79 -7.06 2.09
CA ALA A 226 20.68 -7.82 2.65
C ALA A 226 19.33 -7.57 1.94
N ASP A 227 19.28 -6.59 1.05
CA ASP A 227 18.07 -6.11 0.39
C ASP A 227 18.15 -6.09 -1.15
N PRO A 228 18.75 -7.11 -1.81
CA PRO A 228 18.69 -7.20 -3.28
C PRO A 228 17.23 -7.32 -3.72
N VAL A 229 16.91 -6.76 -4.89
CA VAL A 229 15.55 -6.80 -5.44
C VAL A 229 15.60 -7.14 -6.92
N GLU A 230 14.79 -8.12 -7.33
CA GLU A 230 14.37 -8.33 -8.71
C GLU A 230 12.83 -8.18 -8.75
N ASP A 231 12.32 -7.16 -9.45
CA ASP A 231 10.90 -6.86 -9.56
C ASP A 231 10.50 -6.78 -11.04
N PHE A 232 9.61 -7.65 -11.46
CA PHE A 232 9.03 -7.67 -12.80
C PHE A 232 7.53 -7.40 -12.72
N SER A 233 7.06 -6.44 -13.50
CA SER A 233 5.65 -6.09 -13.62
C SER A 233 5.22 -5.96 -15.07
N LEU A 234 4.03 -6.45 -15.40
CA LEU A 234 3.40 -6.29 -16.71
C LEU A 234 1.91 -6.01 -16.53
N ARG A 235 1.37 -5.12 -17.35
CA ARG A 235 -0.03 -4.71 -17.34
C ARG A 235 -0.55 -4.58 -18.77
N GLY A 236 -1.77 -5.06 -18.98
CA GLY A 236 -2.49 -4.92 -20.24
C GLY A 236 -3.90 -4.40 -20.05
N ASN A 237 -4.35 -3.54 -20.95
CA ASN A 237 -5.71 -3.01 -21.00
C ASN A 237 -6.23 -3.10 -22.44
N LEU A 238 -7.45 -3.61 -22.61
CA LEU A 238 -8.20 -3.64 -23.86
C LEU A 238 -9.54 -2.93 -23.65
N LEU A 239 -9.69 -1.78 -24.31
CA LEU A 239 -10.90 -0.97 -24.27
C LEU A 239 -11.70 -1.17 -25.56
N ILE A 240 -12.97 -1.52 -25.44
CA ILE A 240 -13.89 -1.77 -26.55
C ILE A 240 -15.11 -0.86 -26.37
N GLU A 241 -15.29 0.06 -27.29
CA GLU A 241 -16.48 0.90 -27.43
C GLU A 241 -17.52 0.11 -28.28
N ALA A 242 -18.21 -0.86 -27.63
CA ALA A 242 -19.07 -1.80 -28.32
C ALA A 242 -20.28 -1.12 -29.00
N THR A 243 -20.77 -0.03 -28.40
CA THR A 243 -21.76 0.92 -28.96
C THR A 243 -21.49 2.30 -28.37
N ASP A 244 -22.17 3.34 -28.84
CA ASP A 244 -22.07 4.70 -28.25
C ASP A 244 -22.43 4.76 -26.76
N GLN A 245 -23.09 3.73 -26.23
CA GLN A 245 -23.52 3.66 -24.83
C GLN A 245 -22.80 2.57 -24.04
N LEU A 246 -22.19 1.56 -24.67
CA LEU A 246 -21.59 0.42 -23.99
C LEU A 246 -20.09 0.38 -24.18
N THR A 247 -19.37 0.56 -23.09
CA THR A 247 -17.91 0.40 -23.00
C THR A 247 -17.57 -0.87 -22.22
N ILE A 248 -16.63 -1.64 -22.75
CA ILE A 248 -16.06 -2.85 -22.15
C ILE A 248 -14.57 -2.59 -21.93
N ASP A 249 -14.11 -2.68 -20.69
CA ASP A 249 -12.72 -2.47 -20.30
C ASP A 249 -12.20 -3.76 -19.66
N LEU A 250 -11.30 -4.46 -20.33
CA LEU A 250 -10.67 -5.70 -19.86
C LEU A 250 -9.22 -5.43 -19.50
N ARG A 251 -8.86 -5.73 -18.26
CA ARG A 251 -7.52 -5.50 -17.69
C ARG A 251 -6.91 -6.76 -17.11
N GLY A 252 -5.59 -6.84 -17.19
CA GLY A 252 -4.84 -7.88 -16.54
C GLY A 252 -3.48 -7.38 -16.11
N SER A 253 -2.99 -7.86 -14.97
CA SER A 253 -1.66 -7.52 -14.47
C SER A 253 -0.98 -8.70 -13.81
N VAL A 254 0.35 -8.69 -13.85
CA VAL A 254 1.23 -9.59 -13.13
C VAL A 254 2.34 -8.77 -12.47
N ASN A 255 2.66 -9.10 -11.22
CA ASN A 255 3.86 -8.63 -10.54
C ASN A 255 4.57 -9.84 -9.91
N GLN A 256 5.87 -9.92 -10.11
CA GLN A 256 6.76 -10.93 -9.54
C GLN A 256 7.93 -10.24 -8.86
N LEU A 257 7.97 -10.32 -7.54
CA LEU A 257 9.04 -9.78 -6.72
C LEU A 257 9.88 -10.93 -6.17
N ARG A 258 11.20 -10.79 -6.26
CA ARG A 258 12.21 -11.68 -5.67
C ARG A 258 13.18 -10.83 -4.88
N THR A 259 13.30 -11.10 -3.59
CA THR A 259 14.16 -10.34 -2.68
C THR A 259 14.54 -11.20 -1.48
N GLN A 260 15.38 -10.67 -0.62
CA GLN A 260 15.64 -11.25 0.69
C GLN A 260 14.67 -10.70 1.74
N GLY A 261 14.63 -11.32 2.91
CA GLY A 261 13.76 -10.91 4.01
C GLY A 261 14.32 -11.33 5.37
N LEU A 262 13.67 -10.87 6.45
CA LEU A 262 14.02 -11.23 7.82
C LEU A 262 15.46 -10.85 8.23
N TYR A 263 15.99 -9.72 7.75
CA TYR A 263 17.29 -9.18 8.16
C TYR A 263 17.14 -8.14 9.27
N TYR A 264 16.49 -8.53 10.36
CA TYR A 264 16.31 -7.70 11.54
C TYR A 264 17.58 -7.51 12.38
N ASN A 265 17.49 -6.58 13.31
CA ASN A 265 18.35 -6.50 14.49
C ASN A 265 17.48 -6.47 15.74
N ILE A 266 18.03 -6.87 16.89
CA ILE A 266 17.39 -6.70 18.19
C ILE A 266 18.14 -5.63 18.96
N VAL A 267 17.39 -4.60 19.38
CA VAL A 267 17.92 -3.46 20.13
C VAL A 267 17.02 -3.13 21.33
N GLY A 268 17.59 -2.54 22.37
CA GLY A 268 16.82 -2.08 23.52
C GLY A 268 16.12 -0.74 23.30
N ASP A 269 16.63 0.07 22.36
CA ASP A 269 16.11 1.39 21.99
C ASP A 269 16.01 1.48 20.47
N VAL A 270 14.86 1.87 19.97
CA VAL A 270 14.59 1.99 18.52
C VAL A 270 15.56 2.92 17.78
N ASN A 271 16.19 3.88 18.46
CA ASN A 271 17.15 4.80 17.88
C ASN A 271 18.57 4.19 17.75
N THR A 272 18.78 2.98 18.27
CA THR A 272 20.06 2.28 18.13
C THR A 272 20.17 1.66 16.75
N ILE A 273 21.18 2.07 15.98
CA ILE A 273 21.50 1.50 14.68
C ILE A 273 22.53 0.38 14.84
N ALA A 274 22.15 -0.84 14.48
CA ALA A 274 22.99 -2.01 14.50
C ALA A 274 23.27 -2.52 13.06
N PRO A 275 24.46 -3.11 12.79
CA PRO A 275 24.74 -3.70 11.48
C PRO A 275 23.92 -4.98 11.26
N VAL A 276 23.45 -5.22 10.05
CA VAL A 276 22.85 -6.51 9.67
C VAL A 276 23.93 -7.58 9.67
N ARG A 277 23.65 -8.74 10.33
CA ARG A 277 24.60 -9.85 10.51
C ARG A 277 23.97 -11.23 10.37
N VAL A 278 22.83 -11.34 9.70
CA VAL A 278 22.15 -12.63 9.52
C VAL A 278 23.06 -13.61 8.78
N ASN A 279 23.04 -14.90 9.16
CA ASN A 279 23.79 -15.94 8.47
C ASN A 279 23.02 -16.57 7.31
N ASN A 280 21.71 -16.38 7.24
CA ASN A 280 20.88 -16.78 6.14
C ASN A 280 20.42 -15.54 5.37
N PRO A 281 20.66 -15.43 4.06
CA PRO A 281 20.21 -14.29 3.27
C PRO A 281 18.69 -14.18 3.24
N GLY A 282 18.00 -15.30 3.50
CA GLY A 282 16.55 -15.36 3.44
C GLY A 282 16.02 -15.38 2.00
N GLN A 283 14.71 -15.38 1.91
CA GLN A 283 13.99 -15.35 0.64
C GLN A 283 12.66 -14.63 0.90
N ASN A 284 12.30 -13.70 0.05
CA ASN A 284 10.95 -13.14 -0.02
C ASN A 284 10.49 -13.11 -1.47
N ASP A 285 9.79 -14.15 -1.89
CA ASP A 285 9.22 -14.26 -3.21
C ASP A 285 7.72 -13.97 -3.15
N ARG A 286 7.27 -13.07 -3.99
CA ARG A 286 5.87 -12.69 -4.09
C ARG A 286 5.41 -12.70 -5.54
N ASP A 287 4.30 -13.39 -5.80
CA ASP A 287 3.62 -13.39 -7.09
C ASP A 287 2.20 -12.85 -6.92
N ILE A 288 1.83 -11.86 -7.72
CA ILE A 288 0.50 -11.25 -7.77
C ILE A 288 -0.03 -11.33 -9.19
N TYR A 289 -1.27 -11.80 -9.34
CA TYR A 289 -2.00 -11.80 -10.60
C TYR A 289 -3.37 -11.19 -10.39
N ASN A 290 -3.77 -10.31 -11.29
CA ASN A 290 -5.10 -9.72 -11.32
C ASN A 290 -5.70 -9.79 -12.73
N VAL A 291 -6.99 -10.05 -12.81
CA VAL A 291 -7.81 -9.86 -14.02
C VAL A 291 -9.08 -9.15 -13.61
N ALA A 292 -9.45 -8.10 -14.35
CA ALA A 292 -10.66 -7.33 -14.11
C ALA A 292 -11.41 -7.07 -15.41
N LEU A 293 -12.73 -7.10 -15.32
CA LEU A 293 -13.66 -6.74 -16.38
C LEU A 293 -14.59 -5.64 -15.87
N LYS A 294 -14.54 -4.45 -16.47
CA LYS A 294 -15.48 -3.37 -16.24
C LYS A 294 -16.40 -3.24 -17.44
N LEU A 295 -17.70 -3.24 -17.18
CA LEU A 295 -18.75 -2.94 -18.15
C LEU A 295 -19.42 -1.64 -17.73
N GLU A 296 -19.56 -0.69 -18.64
CA GLU A 296 -20.23 0.57 -18.38
C GLU A 296 -21.25 0.84 -19.49
N TYR A 297 -22.50 1.01 -19.07
CA TYR A 297 -23.59 1.38 -19.97
C TYR A 297 -24.11 2.77 -19.59
N ALA A 298 -23.80 3.76 -20.44
CA ALA A 298 -24.21 5.15 -20.28
C ALA A 298 -25.58 5.37 -20.95
N GLY A 299 -26.66 5.22 -20.19
CA GLY A 299 -28.02 5.51 -20.64
C GLY A 299 -28.41 6.98 -20.38
N ASP A 300 -29.49 7.45 -21.02
CA ASP A 300 -29.95 8.84 -20.94
C ASP A 300 -30.29 9.30 -19.51
N ASN A 301 -30.71 8.39 -18.64
CA ASN A 301 -31.19 8.70 -17.28
C ASN A 301 -30.33 8.10 -16.17
N ALA A 302 -29.47 7.15 -16.48
CA ALA A 302 -28.64 6.47 -15.51
C ALA A 302 -27.45 5.79 -16.19
N VAL A 303 -26.34 5.70 -15.45
CA VAL A 303 -25.13 4.96 -15.82
C VAL A 303 -25.09 3.68 -15.01
N LEU A 304 -25.03 2.53 -15.68
CA LEU A 304 -24.84 1.23 -15.04
C LEU A 304 -23.39 0.82 -15.19
N THR A 305 -22.72 0.58 -14.05
CA THR A 305 -21.34 0.07 -14.03
C THR A 305 -21.32 -1.30 -13.33
N SER A 306 -20.63 -2.26 -13.94
CA SER A 306 -20.35 -3.58 -13.36
C SER A 306 -18.86 -3.85 -13.41
N ILE A 307 -18.25 -4.19 -12.26
CA ILE A 307 -16.82 -4.49 -12.16
C ILE A 307 -16.69 -5.88 -11.53
N SER A 308 -16.07 -6.81 -12.27
CA SER A 308 -15.73 -8.15 -11.78
C SER A 308 -14.22 -8.28 -11.72
N SER A 309 -13.65 -8.79 -10.63
CA SER A 309 -12.21 -9.06 -10.56
C SER A 309 -11.90 -10.42 -9.95
N TYR A 310 -10.75 -10.95 -10.33
CA TYR A 310 -10.14 -12.12 -9.71
C TYR A 310 -8.67 -11.83 -9.42
N ASP A 311 -8.29 -11.99 -8.16
CA ASP A 311 -6.97 -11.70 -7.63
C ASP A 311 -6.33 -12.93 -7.02
N THR A 312 -5.02 -13.10 -7.21
CA THR A 312 -4.23 -14.08 -6.48
C THR A 312 -2.96 -13.43 -5.95
N VAL A 313 -2.62 -13.76 -4.70
CA VAL A 313 -1.36 -13.39 -4.06
C VAL A 313 -0.73 -14.65 -3.49
N THR A 314 0.52 -14.89 -3.82
CA THR A 314 1.33 -15.93 -3.20
C THR A 314 2.62 -15.31 -2.71
N GLU A 315 2.97 -15.54 -1.45
CA GLU A 315 4.20 -15.04 -0.87
C GLU A 315 4.87 -16.13 -0.03
N ILE A 316 6.18 -16.26 -0.18
CA ILE A 316 7.05 -17.06 0.68
C ILE A 316 8.09 -16.12 1.32
N LEU A 317 8.31 -16.29 2.61
CA LEU A 317 9.29 -15.55 3.38
C LEU A 317 10.09 -16.54 4.21
N THR A 318 11.42 -16.52 4.08
CA THR A 318 12.34 -17.32 4.90
C THR A 318 13.51 -16.46 5.37
N GLY A 319 14.21 -16.90 6.41
CA GLY A 319 15.42 -16.25 6.91
C GLY A 319 15.73 -16.71 8.33
N ASP A 320 16.60 -15.98 9.00
CA ASP A 320 16.92 -16.23 10.40
C ASP A 320 15.70 -15.94 11.29
N ALA A 321 15.70 -16.54 12.47
CA ALA A 321 14.68 -16.35 13.47
C ALA A 321 15.28 -15.89 14.79
N PHE A 322 14.43 -15.29 15.63
CA PHE A 322 14.69 -14.84 16.99
C PHE A 322 15.70 -13.69 17.10
N ASP A 323 17.00 -13.91 17.09
CA ASP A 323 17.99 -12.86 17.36
C ASP A 323 18.71 -12.33 16.11
N PHE A 324 18.53 -12.99 14.95
CA PHE A 324 19.06 -12.57 13.66
C PHE A 324 20.59 -12.40 13.66
N LEU A 325 21.28 -13.25 14.40
CA LEU A 325 22.73 -13.30 14.53
C LEU A 325 23.29 -14.53 13.83
N PRO A 326 24.60 -14.54 13.50
CA PRO A 326 25.28 -15.75 13.06
C PRO A 326 25.14 -16.87 14.08
N ILE A 327 25.04 -18.12 13.62
CA ILE A 327 24.74 -19.29 14.47
C ILE A 327 25.56 -19.31 15.76
N GLU A 328 26.89 -19.14 15.68
CA GLU A 328 27.78 -19.20 16.86
C GLU A 328 27.58 -18.05 17.84
N ASP A 329 27.01 -16.92 17.39
CA ASP A 329 26.68 -15.75 18.22
C ASP A 329 25.25 -15.84 18.78
N SER A 330 24.40 -16.74 18.24
CA SER A 330 22.99 -16.87 18.56
C SER A 330 22.76 -17.29 20.01
N PHE A 331 21.73 -16.68 20.63
CA PHE A 331 21.29 -17.05 21.96
C PHE A 331 20.88 -18.52 22.04
N PHE A 332 20.15 -19.01 21.06
CA PHE A 332 19.69 -20.42 21.06
C PHE A 332 20.85 -21.39 20.91
N PHE A 333 21.80 -21.11 20.02
CA PHE A 333 23.00 -21.93 19.88
C PHE A 333 23.73 -22.07 21.20
N ASN A 334 24.03 -20.96 21.85
CA ASN A 334 24.73 -20.92 23.12
C ASN A 334 23.94 -21.59 24.27
N LEU A 335 22.62 -21.39 24.30
CA LEU A 335 21.73 -22.04 25.28
C LEU A 335 21.77 -23.57 25.13
N PHE A 336 21.64 -24.08 23.90
CA PHE A 336 21.59 -25.52 23.62
C PHE A 336 22.96 -26.19 23.81
N GLU A 337 24.07 -25.53 23.46
CA GLU A 337 25.41 -25.99 23.85
C GLU A 337 25.56 -26.09 25.38
N GLY A 338 25.05 -25.12 26.10
CA GLY A 338 25.06 -25.12 27.57
C GLY A 338 24.25 -26.28 28.18
N ILE A 339 23.15 -26.67 27.56
CA ILE A 339 22.23 -27.73 28.00
C ILE A 339 22.74 -29.13 27.58
N PHE A 340 23.11 -29.27 26.29
CA PHE A 340 23.38 -30.59 25.67
C PHE A 340 24.87 -30.87 25.48
N GLY A 341 25.76 -29.90 25.76
CA GLY A 341 27.22 -30.00 25.61
C GLY A 341 27.72 -29.47 24.27
N ALA A 342 29.04 -29.18 24.21
CA ALA A 342 29.68 -28.59 23.05
C ALA A 342 29.45 -29.42 21.74
N GLY A 343 29.13 -28.73 20.65
CA GLY A 343 28.84 -29.32 19.35
C GLY A 343 27.37 -29.76 19.17
N ASN A 344 26.50 -29.50 20.13
CA ASN A 344 25.07 -29.74 20.05
C ASN A 344 24.22 -28.44 20.03
N GLY A 345 24.86 -27.30 19.81
CA GLY A 345 24.20 -26.03 19.57
C GLY A 345 23.50 -26.04 18.21
N PHE A 346 22.38 -25.37 18.12
CA PHE A 346 21.69 -25.07 16.87
C PHE A 346 20.95 -23.75 17.01
N ASP A 347 20.75 -23.10 15.88
CA ASP A 347 19.92 -21.92 15.77
C ASP A 347 18.59 -22.25 15.09
N LEU A 348 17.76 -21.26 14.87
CA LEU A 348 16.46 -21.40 14.27
C LEU A 348 16.32 -20.49 13.05
N THR A 349 15.70 -21.03 12.00
CA THR A 349 15.22 -20.27 10.85
C THR A 349 13.71 -20.15 10.91
N GLN A 350 13.17 -19.16 10.23
CA GLN A 350 11.73 -18.95 10.07
C GLN A 350 11.31 -19.14 8.62
N SER A 351 10.13 -19.70 8.43
CA SER A 351 9.44 -19.74 7.15
C SER A 351 7.98 -19.33 7.32
N GLN A 352 7.51 -18.44 6.44
CA GLN A 352 6.10 -18.05 6.34
C GLN A 352 5.63 -18.27 4.90
N TYR A 353 4.43 -18.77 4.73
CA TYR A 353 3.80 -18.93 3.43
C TYR A 353 2.38 -18.37 3.48
N LEU A 354 2.06 -17.51 2.52
CA LEU A 354 0.76 -16.91 2.32
C LEU A 354 0.25 -17.24 0.92
N ASN A 355 -1.01 -17.65 0.81
CA ASN A 355 -1.71 -17.76 -0.46
C ASN A 355 -3.13 -17.21 -0.30
N VAL A 356 -3.47 -16.22 -1.11
CA VAL A 356 -4.79 -15.57 -1.13
C VAL A 356 -5.36 -15.66 -2.53
N LYS A 357 -6.65 -15.98 -2.62
CA LYS A 357 -7.44 -15.89 -3.84
C LYS A 357 -8.71 -15.14 -3.52
N ALA A 358 -9.11 -14.23 -4.37
CA ALA A 358 -10.32 -13.48 -4.17
C ALA A 358 -11.07 -13.26 -5.50
N PHE A 359 -12.37 -13.42 -5.45
CA PHE A 359 -13.28 -12.97 -6.50
C PHE A 359 -14.14 -11.84 -5.96
N SER A 360 -14.23 -10.72 -6.67
CA SER A 360 -15.11 -9.63 -6.29
C SER A 360 -16.03 -9.20 -7.43
N GLN A 361 -17.20 -8.68 -7.07
CA GLN A 361 -18.19 -8.13 -7.98
C GLN A 361 -18.79 -6.87 -7.38
N GLU A 362 -18.73 -5.76 -8.11
CA GLU A 362 -19.48 -4.54 -7.82
C GLU A 362 -20.48 -4.29 -8.96
N VAL A 363 -21.70 -3.91 -8.61
CA VAL A 363 -22.70 -3.40 -9.55
C VAL A 363 -23.26 -2.11 -8.96
N ARG A 364 -23.24 -1.03 -9.74
CA ARG A 364 -23.78 0.26 -9.34
C ARG A 364 -24.58 0.92 -10.46
N LEU A 365 -25.61 1.64 -10.06
CA LEU A 365 -26.43 2.49 -10.91
C LEU A 365 -26.33 3.91 -10.34
N ALA A 366 -25.98 4.88 -11.18
CA ALA A 366 -25.79 6.27 -10.78
C ALA A 366 -26.54 7.21 -11.73
N SER A 367 -26.87 8.41 -11.26
CA SER A 367 -27.32 9.49 -12.14
C SER A 367 -26.21 9.88 -13.12
N PRO A 368 -26.51 10.31 -14.35
CA PRO A 368 -25.51 10.91 -15.23
C PRO A 368 -24.89 12.18 -14.58
N GLU A 369 -23.64 12.46 -14.94
CA GLU A 369 -22.94 13.70 -14.56
C GLU A 369 -23.27 14.81 -15.59
N ASP A 370 -24.47 15.36 -15.52
CA ASP A 370 -25.00 16.34 -16.48
C ASP A 370 -25.35 17.70 -15.84
N GLY A 371 -24.79 18.01 -14.64
CA GLY A 371 -24.99 19.25 -13.93
C GLY A 371 -26.35 19.38 -13.24
N ARG A 372 -27.06 18.27 -13.02
CA ARG A 372 -28.32 18.28 -12.25
C ARG A 372 -28.09 18.54 -10.77
N ALA A 373 -29.02 19.30 -10.13
CA ALA A 373 -28.94 19.61 -8.71
C ALA A 373 -29.05 18.39 -7.77
N PHE A 374 -29.63 17.26 -8.25
CA PHE A 374 -29.74 16.01 -7.49
C PHE A 374 -28.98 14.88 -8.16
N ASN A 375 -27.92 14.43 -7.50
CA ASN A 375 -27.11 13.32 -7.91
C ASN A 375 -27.32 12.13 -6.97
N TRP A 376 -27.33 10.91 -7.50
CA TRP A 376 -27.53 9.71 -6.70
C TRP A 376 -26.75 8.52 -7.26
N MET A 377 -26.40 7.61 -6.38
CA MET A 377 -25.83 6.32 -6.73
C MET A 377 -26.34 5.26 -5.77
N VAL A 378 -26.69 4.08 -6.29
CA VAL A 378 -27.00 2.89 -5.49
C VAL A 378 -26.23 1.70 -6.03
N GLY A 379 -25.85 0.78 -5.15
CA GLY A 379 -25.10 -0.38 -5.62
C GLY A 379 -24.99 -1.49 -4.60
N GLY A 380 -24.40 -2.58 -5.07
CA GLY A 380 -24.08 -3.76 -4.27
C GLY A 380 -22.66 -4.24 -4.59
N TYR A 381 -22.02 -4.78 -3.58
CA TYR A 381 -20.69 -5.37 -3.66
C TYR A 381 -20.69 -6.74 -3.00
N LEU A 382 -19.93 -7.66 -3.56
CA LEU A 382 -19.63 -8.93 -2.93
C LEU A 382 -18.17 -9.32 -3.15
N ILE A 383 -17.61 -10.07 -2.21
CA ILE A 383 -16.29 -10.65 -2.33
C ILE A 383 -16.25 -12.02 -1.63
N ASP A 384 -15.65 -12.97 -2.29
CA ASP A 384 -15.33 -14.30 -1.78
C ASP A 384 -13.81 -14.47 -1.75
N THR A 385 -13.25 -14.80 -0.58
CA THR A 385 -11.81 -14.86 -0.35
C THR A 385 -11.42 -16.19 0.28
N GLU A 386 -10.49 -16.90 -0.34
CA GLU A 386 -9.78 -18.03 0.23
C GLU A 386 -8.37 -17.59 0.65
N ARG A 387 -8.02 -17.79 1.91
CA ARG A 387 -6.68 -17.50 2.43
C ARG A 387 -6.11 -18.74 3.12
N PHE A 388 -4.88 -19.06 2.79
CA PHE A 388 -4.07 -20.02 3.53
C PHE A 388 -2.82 -19.30 4.08
N ILE A 389 -2.51 -19.55 5.35
CA ILE A 389 -1.28 -19.06 5.97
C ILE A 389 -0.62 -20.20 6.75
N SER A 390 0.70 -20.30 6.65
CA SER A 390 1.50 -21.11 7.56
C SER A 390 2.72 -20.33 8.03
N THR A 391 3.13 -20.60 9.26
CA THR A 391 4.33 -20.06 9.89
C THR A 391 5.00 -21.17 10.66
N GLY A 392 6.32 -21.26 10.58
CA GLY A 392 7.06 -22.26 11.34
C GLY A 392 8.53 -21.95 11.45
N ASN A 393 9.14 -22.46 12.50
CA ASN A 393 10.57 -22.43 12.67
C ASN A 393 11.16 -23.80 12.39
N THR A 394 12.36 -23.80 11.82
CA THR A 394 13.13 -25.02 11.58
C THR A 394 14.51 -24.87 12.23
N ILE A 395 15.14 -25.99 12.50
CA ILE A 395 16.47 -26.04 13.10
C ILE A 395 17.50 -25.70 12.03
N ASP A 396 18.34 -24.72 12.32
CA ASP A 396 19.51 -24.36 11.50
C ASP A 396 20.80 -24.91 12.12
N THR A 397 21.50 -25.72 11.35
CA THR A 397 22.82 -26.25 11.67
C THR A 397 23.87 -25.80 10.66
N GLY A 398 23.67 -24.64 10.02
CA GLY A 398 24.54 -24.11 8.96
C GLY A 398 24.23 -24.63 7.56
N ASN A 399 23.06 -25.26 7.36
CA ASN A 399 22.62 -25.75 6.05
C ASN A 399 21.72 -24.75 5.29
N GLY A 400 21.42 -23.61 5.89
CA GLY A 400 20.57 -22.58 5.33
C GLY A 400 19.10 -22.67 5.75
N ALA A 401 18.32 -21.65 5.41
CA ALA A 401 16.87 -21.59 5.60
C ALA A 401 16.15 -22.17 4.38
N PHE A 402 15.23 -23.09 4.60
CA PHE A 402 14.44 -23.72 3.53
C PHE A 402 12.97 -23.35 3.63
N PRO A 403 12.30 -23.05 2.52
CA PRO A 403 10.88 -22.70 2.53
C PRO A 403 10.01 -23.88 3.00
N VAL A 404 9.06 -23.59 3.87
CA VAL A 404 8.02 -24.50 4.34
C VAL A 404 6.67 -23.97 3.89
N PHE A 405 5.93 -24.75 3.13
CA PHE A 405 4.68 -24.31 2.51
C PHE A 405 3.45 -24.71 3.36
N ARG A 406 2.79 -25.81 2.98
CA ARG A 406 1.47 -26.18 3.53
C ARG A 406 1.53 -27.27 4.60
N SER A 407 2.69 -27.88 4.82
CA SER A 407 2.91 -28.94 5.79
C SER A 407 4.28 -28.78 6.44
N PRO A 408 4.49 -29.30 7.65
CA PRO A 408 5.79 -29.26 8.32
C PRO A 408 6.91 -29.82 7.43
N SER A 409 8.12 -29.27 7.61
CA SER A 409 9.31 -29.76 6.91
C SER A 409 9.58 -31.24 7.27
N THR A 410 9.88 -32.02 6.24
CA THR A 410 10.43 -33.36 6.37
C THR A 410 11.90 -33.44 5.95
N ASN A 411 12.52 -32.29 5.67
CA ASN A 411 13.92 -32.19 5.29
C ASN A 411 14.81 -32.43 6.52
N PRO A 412 15.67 -33.47 6.50
CA PRO A 412 16.56 -33.78 7.63
C PRO A 412 17.65 -32.73 7.86
N LEU A 413 17.94 -31.87 6.87
CA LEU A 413 18.89 -30.76 6.99
C LEU A 413 18.26 -29.52 7.66
N ASN A 414 16.92 -29.50 7.76
CA ASN A 414 16.17 -28.38 8.29
C ASN A 414 14.91 -28.92 9.02
N PRO A 415 15.09 -29.63 10.15
CA PRO A 415 13.98 -30.26 10.87
C PRO A 415 13.01 -29.24 11.42
N GLN A 416 11.73 -29.55 11.38
CA GLN A 416 10.69 -28.66 11.90
C GLN A 416 10.73 -28.57 13.43
N PHE A 417 10.84 -27.37 13.96
CA PHE A 417 10.80 -27.06 15.40
C PHE A 417 9.39 -26.65 15.84
N SER A 418 8.78 -25.68 15.15
CA SER A 418 7.40 -25.28 15.36
C SER A 418 6.69 -25.12 14.02
N PHE A 419 5.37 -25.35 13.96
CA PHE A 419 4.59 -25.16 12.75
C PHE A 419 3.13 -24.87 13.08
N LEU A 420 2.60 -23.78 12.55
CA LEU A 420 1.18 -23.43 12.64
C LEU A 420 0.64 -23.12 11.23
N SER A 421 -0.55 -23.57 10.95
CA SER A 421 -1.21 -23.31 9.67
C SER A 421 -2.73 -23.24 9.82
N ASP A 422 -3.33 -22.31 9.09
CA ASP A 422 -4.78 -22.10 9.07
C ASP A 422 -5.26 -21.83 7.64
N GLY A 423 -6.41 -22.39 7.31
CA GLY A 423 -7.21 -22.03 6.15
C GLY A 423 -8.33 -21.08 6.54
N GLN A 424 -8.59 -20.05 5.77
CA GLN A 424 -9.69 -19.12 5.99
C GLN A 424 -10.54 -19.00 4.72
N GLU A 425 -11.86 -19.01 4.90
CA GLU A 425 -12.87 -18.78 3.86
C GLU A 425 -13.74 -17.60 4.34
N ASN A 426 -13.72 -16.49 3.59
CA ASN A 426 -14.45 -15.28 3.97
C ASN A 426 -15.38 -14.88 2.84
N PHE A 427 -16.66 -14.68 3.16
CA PHE A 427 -17.64 -14.15 2.24
C PHE A 427 -18.25 -12.87 2.80
N ALA A 428 -18.04 -11.76 2.08
CA ALA A 428 -18.63 -10.48 2.46
C ALA A 428 -19.51 -9.93 1.34
N TRP A 429 -20.55 -9.19 1.74
CA TRP A 429 -21.40 -8.43 0.83
C TRP A 429 -21.78 -7.10 1.44
N ALA A 430 -22.11 -6.16 0.59
CA ALA A 430 -22.56 -4.83 1.00
C ALA A 430 -23.63 -4.28 0.07
N LEU A 431 -24.48 -3.41 0.63
CA LEU A 431 -25.39 -2.54 -0.11
C LEU A 431 -25.09 -1.10 0.26
N PHE A 432 -25.09 -0.20 -0.73
CA PHE A 432 -24.77 1.21 -0.52
C PHE A 432 -25.66 2.13 -1.34
N ALA A 433 -25.84 3.33 -0.80
CA ALA A 433 -26.53 4.41 -1.48
C ALA A 433 -25.85 5.75 -1.15
N ASN A 434 -25.69 6.61 -2.15
CA ASN A 434 -25.14 7.95 -2.02
C ASN A 434 -26.09 8.92 -2.69
N ALA A 435 -26.24 10.13 -2.13
CA ALA A 435 -27.04 11.20 -2.69
C ALA A 435 -26.38 12.55 -2.40
N GLY A 436 -26.30 13.40 -3.41
CA GLY A 436 -25.89 14.79 -3.31
C GLY A 436 -27.02 15.70 -3.77
N TYR A 437 -27.25 16.79 -3.06
CA TYR A 437 -28.27 17.77 -3.42
C TYR A 437 -27.74 19.21 -3.25
N GLU A 438 -27.79 19.96 -4.33
CA GLU A 438 -27.51 21.39 -4.34
C GLU A 438 -28.73 22.17 -3.82
N LEU A 439 -28.67 22.60 -2.58
CA LEU A 439 -29.73 23.42 -1.93
C LEU A 439 -29.83 24.82 -2.55
N SER A 440 -28.68 25.36 -2.93
CA SER A 440 -28.51 26.61 -3.67
C SER A 440 -27.14 26.56 -4.38
N PRO A 441 -26.81 27.51 -5.27
CA PRO A 441 -25.48 27.58 -5.88
C PRO A 441 -24.30 27.61 -4.90
N GLU A 442 -24.57 28.01 -3.64
CA GLU A 442 -23.54 28.13 -2.60
C GLU A 442 -23.57 26.98 -1.58
N PHE A 443 -24.64 26.19 -1.53
CA PHE A 443 -24.82 25.17 -0.49
C PHE A 443 -25.17 23.80 -1.07
N ARG A 444 -24.39 22.79 -0.68
CA ARG A 444 -24.59 21.38 -1.04
C ARG A 444 -24.61 20.48 0.20
N VAL A 445 -25.39 19.44 0.13
CA VAL A 445 -25.45 18.35 1.11
C VAL A 445 -25.16 17.05 0.41
N ASP A 446 -24.18 16.31 0.90
CA ASP A 446 -23.85 14.95 0.45
C ASP A 446 -24.09 13.96 1.58
N ALA A 447 -24.81 12.88 1.31
CA ALA A 447 -25.08 11.83 2.25
C ALA A 447 -24.77 10.46 1.62
N SER A 448 -24.13 9.59 2.39
CA SER A 448 -23.97 8.18 2.01
C SER A 448 -24.30 7.27 3.17
N LEU A 449 -24.80 6.07 2.82
CA LEU A 449 -25.07 5.01 3.76
C LEU A 449 -24.68 3.68 3.15
N ARG A 450 -23.88 2.91 3.87
CA ARG A 450 -23.52 1.57 3.47
C ARG A 450 -23.69 0.60 4.63
N TYR A 451 -24.10 -0.61 4.32
CA TYR A 451 -24.11 -1.73 5.23
C TYR A 451 -23.22 -2.83 4.67
N ASP A 452 -22.24 -3.24 5.45
CA ASP A 452 -21.37 -4.38 5.15
C ASP A 452 -21.66 -5.54 6.10
N ARG A 453 -21.60 -6.75 5.58
CA ARG A 453 -21.64 -7.98 6.36
C ARG A 453 -20.58 -8.95 5.87
N ASP A 454 -19.71 -9.38 6.78
CA ASP A 454 -18.54 -10.21 6.53
C ASP A 454 -18.59 -11.47 7.41
N ARG A 455 -18.81 -12.61 6.79
CA ARG A 455 -18.77 -13.91 7.46
C ARG A 455 -17.41 -14.55 7.22
N ARG A 456 -16.70 -14.85 8.30
CA ARG A 456 -15.37 -15.45 8.30
C ARG A 456 -15.39 -16.84 8.92
N ARG A 457 -14.71 -17.76 8.28
CA ARG A 457 -14.51 -19.13 8.72
C ARG A 457 -13.04 -19.46 8.72
N GLN A 458 -12.50 -19.96 9.85
CA GLN A 458 -11.14 -20.47 9.97
C GLN A 458 -11.18 -21.96 10.24
N THR A 459 -10.31 -22.72 9.57
CA THR A 459 -10.06 -24.13 9.86
C THR A 459 -8.61 -24.26 10.29
N THR A 460 -8.38 -24.81 11.49
CA THR A 460 -7.05 -25.14 11.99
C THR A 460 -6.47 -26.29 11.21
N LEU A 461 -5.39 -26.06 10.46
CA LEU A 461 -4.72 -27.07 9.65
C LEU A 461 -3.40 -27.53 10.28
N THR A 462 -3.00 -26.90 11.39
CA THR A 462 -1.84 -27.30 12.20
C THR A 462 -1.98 -28.75 12.62
N PRO A 463 -0.96 -29.62 12.38
CA PRO A 463 -0.97 -30.97 12.90
C PRO A 463 -1.02 -30.97 14.44
N GLN A 464 -1.73 -31.91 15.05
CA GLN A 464 -2.01 -31.93 16.50
C GLN A 464 -0.75 -31.80 17.37
N GLY A 465 0.36 -32.39 16.95
CA GLY A 465 1.61 -32.33 17.70
C GLY A 465 2.30 -30.97 17.75
N PHE A 466 1.91 -30.03 16.89
CA PHE A 466 2.44 -28.67 16.87
C PHE A 466 1.49 -27.63 17.49
N LEU A 467 0.25 -28.00 17.83
CA LEU A 467 -0.66 -27.09 18.50
C LEU A 467 -0.17 -26.73 19.91
N PRO A 468 -0.27 -25.45 20.32
CA PRO A 468 0.17 -25.02 21.65
C PRO A 468 -0.49 -25.83 22.77
N VAL A 469 0.30 -26.21 23.77
CA VAL A 469 -0.14 -26.87 25.01
C VAL A 469 0.05 -25.91 26.17
N VAL A 470 -1.06 -25.45 26.74
CA VAL A 470 -1.04 -24.54 27.89
C VAL A 470 -1.60 -25.29 29.13
N PRO A 471 -0.87 -25.36 30.25
CA PRO A 471 -1.34 -26.05 31.42
C PRO A 471 -2.70 -25.53 31.93
N GLY A 472 -3.65 -26.43 32.13
CA GLY A 472 -5.00 -26.09 32.62
C GLY A 472 -5.96 -25.56 31.57
N VAL A 473 -5.57 -25.45 30.30
CA VAL A 473 -6.41 -25.06 29.16
C VAL A 473 -6.57 -26.24 28.22
N PRO A 474 -7.80 -26.57 27.78
CA PRO A 474 -8.00 -27.59 26.74
C PRO A 474 -7.21 -27.24 25.47
N GLN A 475 -6.38 -28.17 24.99
CA GLN A 475 -5.64 -27.98 23.74
C GLN A 475 -6.62 -27.89 22.57
N ALA A 476 -6.38 -26.94 21.66
CA ALA A 476 -7.09 -26.86 20.38
C ALA A 476 -6.92 -28.14 19.54
N GLN A 477 -7.83 -28.42 18.65
CA GLN A 477 -7.83 -29.63 17.84
C GLN A 477 -7.48 -29.31 16.37
N SER A 478 -6.65 -30.14 15.78
CA SER A 478 -6.43 -30.11 14.31
C SER A 478 -7.76 -30.39 13.60
N GLY A 479 -8.11 -29.57 12.61
CA GLY A 479 -9.40 -29.63 11.93
C GLY A 479 -10.54 -28.86 12.63
N GLU A 480 -10.27 -28.22 13.75
CA GLU A 480 -11.25 -27.34 14.42
C GLU A 480 -11.66 -26.19 13.51
N VAL A 481 -12.97 -25.93 13.49
CA VAL A 481 -13.55 -24.86 12.66
C VAL A 481 -14.16 -23.78 13.56
N ARG A 482 -13.77 -22.55 13.31
CA ARG A 482 -14.35 -21.37 13.96
C ARG A 482 -15.04 -20.49 12.93
N THR A 483 -16.15 -19.88 13.29
CA THR A 483 -16.90 -18.97 12.43
C THR A 483 -17.32 -17.76 13.22
N VAL A 484 -17.12 -16.58 12.63
CA VAL A 484 -17.54 -15.29 13.16
C VAL A 484 -18.15 -14.44 12.06
N THR A 485 -19.08 -13.57 12.40
CA THR A 485 -19.66 -12.61 11.46
C THR A 485 -19.50 -11.21 12.05
N PHE A 486 -19.01 -10.30 11.24
CA PHE A 486 -18.90 -8.88 11.54
C PHE A 486 -19.81 -8.11 10.59
N ASP A 487 -20.48 -7.09 11.08
CA ASP A 487 -21.32 -6.21 10.28
C ASP A 487 -21.37 -4.82 10.89
N ASP A 488 -21.51 -3.80 10.03
CA ASP A 488 -21.67 -2.42 10.48
C ASP A 488 -22.38 -1.56 9.43
N TRP A 489 -23.03 -0.49 9.93
CA TRP A 489 -23.58 0.59 9.14
C TRP A 489 -22.58 1.75 9.09
N GLN A 490 -22.25 2.22 7.90
CA GLN A 490 -21.27 3.27 7.67
C GLN A 490 -21.93 4.51 7.07
N PRO A 491 -22.57 5.36 7.87
CA PRO A 491 -23.09 6.65 7.43
C PRO A 491 -21.96 7.65 7.20
N LYS A 492 -22.18 8.55 6.22
CA LYS A 492 -21.40 9.77 6.01
C LYS A 492 -22.35 10.89 5.65
N LEU A 493 -22.13 12.08 6.21
CA LEU A 493 -22.87 13.30 5.90
C LEU A 493 -21.89 14.45 5.81
N THR A 494 -21.93 15.19 4.70
CA THR A 494 -21.08 16.36 4.45
C THR A 494 -21.95 17.53 4.05
N LEU A 495 -21.70 18.69 4.66
CA LEU A 495 -22.27 19.99 4.30
C LEU A 495 -21.17 20.81 3.65
N THR A 496 -21.43 21.37 2.49
CA THR A 496 -20.49 22.21 1.74
C THR A 496 -21.07 23.59 1.56
N TRP A 497 -20.26 24.61 1.78
CA TRP A 497 -20.55 26.01 1.53
C TRP A 497 -19.48 26.61 0.63
N GLU A 498 -19.89 27.10 -0.53
CA GLU A 498 -19.06 27.73 -1.56
C GLU A 498 -19.46 29.22 -1.72
N PRO A 499 -19.01 30.10 -0.82
CA PRO A 499 -19.38 31.52 -0.87
C PRO A 499 -18.81 32.25 -2.09
N SER A 500 -17.82 31.68 -2.73
CA SER A 500 -17.23 32.11 -4.01
C SER A 500 -16.61 30.94 -4.73
N PRO A 501 -16.33 31.03 -6.05
CA PRO A 501 -15.64 29.97 -6.80
C PRO A 501 -14.25 29.62 -6.23
N ASP A 502 -13.62 30.54 -5.52
CA ASP A 502 -12.27 30.40 -4.98
C ASP A 502 -12.24 29.90 -3.52
N LEU A 503 -13.40 29.67 -2.89
CA LEU A 503 -13.46 29.27 -1.47
C LEU A 503 -14.52 28.20 -1.24
N THR A 504 -14.09 27.03 -0.82
CA THR A 504 -14.93 25.91 -0.40
C THR A 504 -14.72 25.63 1.08
N ILE A 505 -15.79 25.65 1.86
CA ILE A 505 -15.80 25.29 3.28
C ILE A 505 -16.71 24.06 3.44
N TYR A 506 -16.24 23.05 4.15
CA TYR A 506 -17.04 21.86 4.38
C TYR A 506 -16.93 21.37 5.81
N GLY A 507 -17.90 20.60 6.23
CA GLY A 507 -17.85 19.92 7.51
C GLY A 507 -18.76 18.70 7.50
N GLY A 508 -18.38 17.69 8.26
CA GLY A 508 -19.16 16.48 8.22
C GLY A 508 -18.80 15.45 9.29
N TYR A 509 -19.57 14.37 9.24
CA TYR A 509 -19.40 13.17 10.03
C TYR A 509 -19.23 11.97 9.10
N SER A 510 -18.32 11.07 9.46
CA SER A 510 -18.14 9.79 8.75
C SER A 510 -17.81 8.67 9.71
N ARG A 511 -18.35 7.47 9.42
CA ARG A 511 -18.01 6.24 10.12
C ARG A 511 -17.30 5.28 9.19
N GLY A 512 -16.21 4.69 9.68
CA GLY A 512 -15.47 3.61 9.03
C GLY A 512 -15.52 2.32 9.81
N PHE A 513 -15.33 1.21 9.12
CA PHE A 513 -15.38 -0.14 9.65
C PHE A 513 -14.27 -1.00 9.05
N ARG A 514 -13.62 -1.80 9.91
CA ARG A 514 -12.68 -2.84 9.53
C ARG A 514 -13.08 -4.13 10.24
N SER A 515 -13.25 -5.22 9.49
CA SER A 515 -13.65 -6.52 10.07
C SER A 515 -12.57 -7.05 11.00
N GLY A 516 -13.00 -7.66 12.10
CA GLY A 516 -12.14 -8.47 12.94
C GLY A 516 -11.70 -9.76 12.23
N GLY A 517 -11.05 -10.65 12.96
CA GLY A 517 -10.54 -11.88 12.37
C GLY A 517 -10.01 -12.87 13.38
N PHE A 518 -9.18 -13.77 12.89
CA PHE A 518 -8.59 -14.83 13.68
C PHE A 518 -7.08 -14.66 13.79
N ASN A 519 -6.58 -14.74 15.02
CA ASN A 519 -5.22 -15.14 15.28
C ASN A 519 -5.07 -16.65 15.06
N GLN A 520 -3.84 -17.14 15.03
CA GLN A 520 -3.61 -18.58 14.94
C GLN A 520 -4.20 -19.29 16.16
N THR A 521 -4.70 -20.51 15.95
CA THR A 521 -5.45 -21.25 16.96
C THR A 521 -4.62 -21.57 18.20
N GLY A 522 -5.12 -21.22 19.39
CA GLY A 522 -4.50 -21.48 20.69
C GLY A 522 -3.64 -20.34 21.23
N VAL A 523 -3.36 -19.30 20.45
CA VAL A 523 -2.51 -18.18 20.88
C VAL A 523 -3.13 -17.33 21.98
N GLY A 524 -4.46 -17.24 22.08
CA GLY A 524 -5.12 -16.53 23.16
C GLY A 524 -4.83 -17.13 24.54
N ALA A 525 -4.82 -18.45 24.64
CA ALA A 525 -4.44 -19.15 25.87
C ALA A 525 -2.96 -18.96 26.20
N GLU A 526 -2.08 -19.02 25.19
CA GLU A 526 -0.65 -18.77 25.33
C GLU A 526 -0.37 -17.35 25.81
N ALA A 527 -1.04 -16.34 25.23
CA ALA A 527 -0.92 -14.95 25.63
C ALA A 527 -1.27 -14.74 27.10
N VAL A 528 -2.42 -15.28 27.54
CA VAL A 528 -2.84 -15.22 28.96
C VAL A 528 -1.84 -15.90 29.89
N ASN A 529 -1.29 -17.05 29.52
CA ASN A 529 -0.28 -17.76 30.29
C ASN A 529 1.03 -16.96 30.44
N ASN A 530 1.34 -16.10 29.46
CA ASN A 530 2.49 -15.21 29.47
C ASN A 530 2.19 -13.82 30.07
N GLY A 531 0.99 -13.61 30.63
CA GLY A 531 0.59 -12.33 31.21
C GLY A 531 0.31 -11.22 30.19
N ILE A 532 0.16 -11.57 28.92
CA ILE A 532 -0.15 -10.63 27.82
C ILE A 532 -1.66 -10.44 27.75
N VAL A 533 -2.12 -9.20 27.86
CA VAL A 533 -3.54 -8.83 27.86
C VAL A 533 -3.99 -8.28 26.50
N GLY A 534 -5.30 -8.39 26.22
CA GLY A 534 -5.90 -7.84 24.99
C GLY A 534 -5.73 -8.72 23.75
N VAL A 535 -5.17 -9.92 23.87
CA VAL A 535 -4.95 -10.87 22.76
C VAL A 535 -5.81 -12.09 22.96
N GLY A 536 -6.67 -12.36 21.98
CA GLY A 536 -7.51 -13.56 21.93
C GLY A 536 -7.34 -14.33 20.62
N ASP A 537 -7.90 -15.51 20.51
CA ASP A 537 -7.94 -16.27 19.25
C ASP A 537 -8.80 -15.57 18.18
N ILE A 538 -9.71 -14.70 18.61
CA ILE A 538 -10.53 -13.84 17.76
C ILE A 538 -10.30 -12.40 18.19
N PHE A 539 -9.87 -11.55 17.28
CA PHE A 539 -9.82 -10.10 17.51
C PHE A 539 -11.06 -9.42 16.94
N GLN A 540 -11.53 -8.38 17.63
CA GLN A 540 -12.80 -7.72 17.33
C GLN A 540 -12.66 -6.79 16.11
N ALA A 541 -13.80 -6.48 15.49
CA ALA A 541 -13.89 -5.46 14.45
C ALA A 541 -13.53 -4.07 15.01
N GLU A 542 -12.85 -3.27 14.22
CA GLU A 542 -12.56 -1.87 14.53
C GLU A 542 -13.57 -0.95 13.86
N THR A 543 -14.00 0.08 14.57
CA THR A 543 -14.80 1.19 14.03
C THR A 543 -14.16 2.53 14.36
N ALA A 544 -14.34 3.53 13.47
CA ALA A 544 -13.87 4.88 13.68
C ALA A 544 -14.99 5.87 13.34
N ASP A 545 -15.37 6.68 14.32
CA ASP A 545 -16.31 7.78 14.17
C ASP A 545 -15.54 9.09 14.11
N THR A 546 -15.63 9.80 12.97
CA THR A 546 -14.85 11.02 12.70
C THR A 546 -15.76 12.21 12.44
N PHE A 547 -15.47 13.33 13.11
CA PHE A 547 -15.97 14.66 12.77
C PHE A 547 -14.84 15.47 12.16
N GLU A 548 -15.11 16.12 11.05
CA GLU A 548 -14.14 16.94 10.30
C GLU A 548 -14.76 18.28 9.91
N ILE A 549 -13.93 19.33 9.90
CA ILE A 549 -14.20 20.61 9.26
C ILE A 549 -12.97 20.99 8.43
N GLY A 550 -13.19 21.50 7.24
CA GLY A 550 -12.09 21.91 6.36
C GLY A 550 -12.47 23.11 5.47
N ALA A 551 -11.45 23.69 4.88
CA ALA A 551 -11.58 24.76 3.90
C ALA A 551 -10.50 24.64 2.83
N LYS A 552 -10.86 25.00 1.60
CA LYS A 552 -9.95 25.11 0.45
C LYS A 552 -10.13 26.49 -0.17
N ALA A 553 -9.01 27.11 -0.51
CA ALA A 553 -9.02 28.45 -1.10
C ALA A 553 -8.00 28.57 -2.23
N ALA A 554 -8.39 29.24 -3.32
CA ALA A 554 -7.54 29.56 -4.45
C ALA A 554 -7.47 31.09 -4.61
N PHE A 555 -6.29 31.69 -4.52
CA PHE A 555 -6.06 33.12 -4.65
C PHE A 555 -5.00 33.40 -5.72
N GLY A 556 -5.40 33.47 -6.97
CA GLY A 556 -4.46 33.55 -8.10
C GLY A 556 -3.57 32.31 -8.14
N PRO A 557 -2.23 32.47 -8.07
CA PRO A 557 -1.32 31.32 -8.14
C PRO A 557 -1.21 30.52 -6.82
N VAL A 558 -1.87 30.97 -5.73
CA VAL A 558 -1.77 30.36 -4.40
C VAL A 558 -2.98 29.48 -4.14
N ARG A 559 -2.77 28.23 -3.78
CA ARG A 559 -3.79 27.28 -3.31
C ARG A 559 -3.51 26.92 -1.85
N LEU A 560 -4.56 26.94 -1.03
CA LEU A 560 -4.49 26.62 0.39
C LEU A 560 -5.54 25.57 0.74
N GLY A 561 -5.16 24.60 1.55
CA GLY A 561 -6.05 23.63 2.16
C GLY A 561 -5.84 23.57 3.66
N ALA A 562 -6.93 23.49 4.42
CA ALA A 562 -6.88 23.28 5.86
C ALA A 562 -7.98 22.31 6.28
N ALA A 563 -7.68 21.39 7.21
CA ALA A 563 -8.67 20.50 7.82
C ALA A 563 -8.34 20.28 9.29
N ALA A 564 -9.37 20.15 10.12
CA ALA A 564 -9.24 19.74 11.51
C ALA A 564 -10.23 18.59 11.78
N TYR A 565 -9.80 17.59 12.54
CA TYR A 565 -10.59 16.40 12.78
C TYR A 565 -10.47 15.87 14.20
N THR A 566 -11.49 15.12 14.61
CA THR A 566 -11.47 14.30 15.81
C THR A 566 -12.08 12.94 15.50
N THR A 567 -11.39 11.88 15.88
CA THR A 567 -11.79 10.48 15.64
C THR A 567 -11.84 9.73 16.95
N LEU A 568 -12.91 8.98 17.19
CA LEU A 568 -13.00 7.98 18.22
C LEU A 568 -12.87 6.60 17.56
N SER A 569 -11.75 5.90 17.78
CA SER A 569 -11.53 4.54 17.33
C SER A 569 -11.88 3.57 18.44
N GLN A 570 -12.69 2.57 18.13
CA GLN A 570 -13.03 1.46 19.03
C GLN A 570 -12.43 0.17 18.50
N ASN A 571 -11.82 -0.61 19.41
CA ASN A 571 -11.13 -1.87 19.11
C ASN A 571 -9.98 -1.72 18.10
N GLY A 572 -9.23 -0.61 18.12
CA GLY A 572 -8.03 -0.42 17.34
C GLY A 572 -7.04 -1.57 17.52
N TYR A 573 -6.18 -1.83 16.52
CA TYR A 573 -5.29 -2.98 16.55
C TYR A 573 -3.89 -2.61 17.03
N PHE A 574 -3.27 -3.53 17.78
CA PHE A 574 -1.84 -3.49 18.05
C PHE A 574 -1.20 -4.87 17.83
N PHE A 575 0.08 -4.85 17.52
CA PHE A 575 0.85 -6.06 17.19
C PHE A 575 1.40 -6.71 18.47
N VAL A 576 1.34 -8.05 18.53
CA VAL A 576 1.91 -8.87 19.60
C VAL A 576 2.67 -10.04 19.01
N PHE A 577 3.93 -10.19 19.38
CA PHE A 577 4.74 -11.35 19.07
C PHE A 577 4.78 -12.32 20.26
N LEU A 578 4.44 -13.59 20.01
CA LEU A 578 4.56 -14.67 20.99
C LEU A 578 5.76 -15.54 20.61
N ALA A 579 6.85 -15.40 21.39
CA ALA A 579 8.12 -16.04 21.09
C ALA A 579 8.05 -17.59 21.15
N GLN A 580 7.24 -18.16 22.07
CA GLN A 580 7.14 -19.59 22.26
C GLN A 580 6.56 -20.33 21.04
N SER A 581 5.59 -19.74 20.40
CA SER A 581 4.97 -20.27 19.16
C SER A 581 5.50 -19.61 17.89
N SER A 582 6.32 -18.57 18.04
CA SER A 582 6.82 -17.72 16.94
C SER A 582 5.68 -17.12 16.09
N THR A 583 4.60 -16.73 16.76
CA THR A 583 3.42 -16.19 16.10
C THR A 583 3.33 -14.68 16.19
N GLN A 584 2.81 -14.12 15.12
CA GLN A 584 2.50 -12.69 14.97
C GLN A 584 0.99 -12.51 15.12
N ASN A 585 0.57 -11.84 16.16
CA ASN A 585 -0.82 -11.78 16.56
C ASN A 585 -1.30 -10.34 16.69
N LEU A 586 -2.63 -10.18 16.70
CA LEU A 586 -3.31 -8.92 16.92
C LEU A 586 -4.03 -8.93 18.26
N GLY A 587 -3.86 -7.81 18.99
CA GLY A 587 -4.69 -7.45 20.12
C GLY A 587 -5.56 -6.25 19.78
N ASN A 588 -6.58 -6.00 20.60
CA ASN A 588 -7.44 -4.82 20.49
C ASN A 588 -7.14 -3.80 21.58
N ILE A 589 -7.06 -2.52 21.17
CA ILE A 589 -7.15 -1.35 22.06
C ILE A 589 -8.62 -0.96 22.10
N PRO A 590 -9.34 -1.10 23.24
CA PRO A 590 -10.78 -0.91 23.29
C PRO A 590 -11.24 0.47 22.85
N GLU A 591 -10.52 1.53 23.23
CA GLU A 591 -10.85 2.91 22.83
C GLU A 591 -9.62 3.79 22.71
N THR A 592 -9.53 4.51 21.60
CA THR A 592 -8.49 5.51 21.33
C THR A 592 -9.13 6.77 20.79
N ARG A 593 -8.78 7.94 21.34
CA ARG A 593 -9.11 9.24 20.78
C ARG A 593 -7.96 9.76 19.96
N ILE A 594 -8.26 10.25 18.75
CA ILE A 594 -7.28 10.81 17.83
C ILE A 594 -7.79 12.19 17.39
N GLN A 595 -6.95 13.21 17.49
CA GLN A 595 -7.27 14.58 17.09
C GLN A 595 -6.13 15.14 16.27
N GLY A 596 -6.45 16.00 15.31
CA GLY A 596 -5.40 16.58 14.50
C GLY A 596 -5.87 17.69 13.58
N PHE A 597 -4.89 18.27 12.93
CA PHE A 597 -5.13 19.24 11.87
C PHE A 597 -4.12 19.08 10.74
N GLU A 598 -4.45 19.57 9.58
CA GLU A 598 -3.65 19.56 8.37
C GLU A 598 -3.69 20.96 7.73
N LEU A 599 -2.55 21.36 7.19
CA LEU A 599 -2.40 22.55 6.38
C LEU A 599 -1.61 22.18 5.12
N GLU A 600 -2.11 22.57 3.98
CA GLU A 600 -1.45 22.39 2.68
C GLU A 600 -1.43 23.74 1.96
N ALA A 601 -0.32 24.09 1.35
CA ALA A 601 -0.15 25.28 0.56
C ALA A 601 0.69 24.97 -0.67
N SER A 602 0.30 25.48 -1.83
CA SER A 602 1.10 25.48 -3.03
C SER A 602 0.99 26.82 -3.74
N ALA A 603 2.06 27.25 -4.39
CA ALA A 603 2.08 28.49 -5.14
C ALA A 603 3.09 28.44 -6.28
N GLU A 604 2.68 28.89 -7.46
CA GLU A 604 3.59 29.27 -8.52
C GLU A 604 4.10 30.69 -8.23
N VAL A 605 5.31 30.81 -7.66
CA VAL A 605 5.85 32.09 -7.18
C VAL A 605 6.60 32.87 -8.28
N LEU A 606 7.04 32.18 -9.32
CA LEU A 606 7.56 32.72 -10.57
C LEU A 606 7.10 31.79 -11.70
N PRO A 607 7.07 32.23 -12.98
CA PRO A 607 6.77 31.33 -14.08
C PRO A 607 7.59 30.05 -14.00
N ASP A 608 6.92 28.89 -14.08
CA ASP A 608 7.51 27.55 -14.02
C ASP A 608 8.22 27.20 -12.69
N PHE A 609 8.08 28.04 -11.65
CA PHE A 609 8.69 27.81 -10.34
C PHE A 609 7.63 27.71 -9.25
N ASP A 610 7.44 26.51 -8.75
CA ASP A 610 6.46 26.15 -7.72
C ASP A 610 7.12 25.93 -6.36
N ILE A 611 6.42 26.31 -5.32
CA ILE A 611 6.69 25.87 -3.94
C ILE A 611 5.48 25.17 -3.37
N ASN A 612 5.71 24.16 -2.56
CA ASN A 612 4.67 23.48 -1.80
C ASN A 612 5.11 23.29 -0.36
N ALA A 613 4.14 23.37 0.56
CA ALA A 613 4.34 23.11 1.97
C ALA A 613 3.13 22.37 2.53
N ALA A 614 3.38 21.36 3.33
CA ALA A 614 2.32 20.63 4.04
C ALA A 614 2.74 20.35 5.48
N LEU A 615 1.81 20.52 6.40
CA LEU A 615 1.94 20.23 7.83
C LEU A 615 0.75 19.38 8.28
N GLY A 616 1.03 18.23 8.84
CA GLY A 616 0.06 17.42 9.56
C GLY A 616 0.44 17.30 11.03
N VAL A 617 -0.51 17.45 11.93
CA VAL A 617 -0.30 17.20 13.37
C VAL A 617 -1.36 16.21 13.83
N THR A 618 -0.92 15.19 14.56
CA THR A 618 -1.80 14.15 15.11
C THR A 618 -1.46 13.90 16.56
N ASP A 619 -2.44 14.07 17.43
CA ASP A 619 -2.38 13.71 18.84
C ASP A 619 -3.30 12.51 19.10
N SER A 620 -2.83 11.53 19.87
CA SER A 620 -3.60 10.32 20.18
C SER A 620 -3.51 9.99 21.65
N SER A 621 -4.60 9.51 22.23
CA SER A 621 -4.69 9.07 23.61
C SER A 621 -5.46 7.75 23.70
N ILE A 622 -4.88 6.75 24.34
CA ILE A 622 -5.57 5.50 24.69
C ILE A 622 -6.51 5.81 25.87
N GLU A 623 -7.82 5.74 25.63
CA GLU A 623 -8.84 6.06 26.63
C GLU A 623 -9.31 4.84 27.44
N ALA A 624 -9.16 3.64 26.85
CA ALA A 624 -9.46 2.38 27.53
C ALA A 624 -8.48 1.28 27.14
N PHE A 625 -7.97 0.55 28.13
CA PHE A 625 -7.12 -0.62 27.95
C PHE A 625 -7.23 -1.54 29.17
N PRO A 626 -7.05 -2.89 29.04
CA PRO A 626 -7.10 -3.81 30.18
C PRO A 626 -6.08 -3.51 31.29
N ASP A 627 -4.90 -3.01 30.94
CA ASP A 627 -3.92 -2.49 31.89
C ASP A 627 -4.09 -0.98 32.03
N ALA A 628 -4.50 -0.53 33.20
CA ALA A 628 -4.77 0.87 33.48
C ALA A 628 -3.52 1.79 33.36
N SER A 629 -2.30 1.24 33.44
CA SER A 629 -1.05 2.00 33.26
C SER A 629 -0.86 2.53 31.84
N VAL A 630 -1.60 1.99 30.88
CA VAL A 630 -1.55 2.36 29.46
C VAL A 630 -2.50 3.53 29.13
N ILE A 631 -3.49 3.79 30.01
CA ILE A 631 -4.48 4.86 29.77
C ILE A 631 -3.78 6.22 29.77
N GLY A 632 -4.03 7.02 28.73
CA GLY A 632 -3.38 8.31 28.48
C GLY A 632 -2.09 8.23 27.65
N ASN A 633 -1.58 7.04 27.36
CA ASN A 633 -0.46 6.86 26.45
C ASN A 633 -0.85 7.14 24.98
N ASN A 634 0.16 7.43 24.17
CA ASN A 634 -0.04 7.55 22.71
C ASN A 634 -0.33 6.18 22.12
N ALA A 635 -1.23 6.14 21.13
CA ALA A 635 -1.47 4.94 20.34
C ALA A 635 -0.25 4.60 19.45
N PRO A 636 0.00 3.29 19.20
CA PRO A 636 1.19 2.84 18.48
C PRO A 636 1.23 3.33 17.02
N GLN A 637 2.47 3.47 16.47
CA GLN A 637 2.75 3.76 15.06
C GLN A 637 2.22 5.10 14.54
N ILE A 638 1.84 6.00 15.42
CA ILE A 638 1.35 7.35 15.06
C ILE A 638 2.48 8.34 15.20
N SER A 639 2.85 9.00 14.11
CA SER A 639 3.78 10.11 14.12
C SER A 639 3.09 11.38 14.64
N SER A 640 3.68 12.07 15.61
CA SER A 640 3.06 13.26 16.22
C SER A 640 2.87 14.43 15.26
N TYR A 641 3.68 14.50 14.21
CA TYR A 641 3.52 15.45 13.09
C TYR A 641 4.26 14.95 11.85
N THR A 642 3.85 15.50 10.70
CA THR A 642 4.53 15.39 9.40
C THR A 642 4.73 16.79 8.83
N ILE A 643 5.92 17.08 8.29
CA ILE A 643 6.22 18.31 7.57
C ILE A 643 6.78 17.92 6.21
N ASN A 644 6.23 18.50 5.15
CA ASN A 644 6.71 18.35 3.78
C ASN A 644 6.90 19.74 3.18
N LEU A 645 8.08 19.99 2.62
CA LEU A 645 8.41 21.23 1.91
C LEU A 645 9.03 20.87 0.57
N GLY A 646 8.51 21.43 -0.51
CA GLY A 646 9.03 21.20 -1.85
C GLY A 646 9.25 22.51 -2.60
N ALA A 647 10.22 22.49 -3.49
CA ALA A 647 10.44 23.55 -4.47
C ALA A 647 10.80 22.91 -5.82
N GLN A 648 10.20 23.41 -6.89
CA GLN A 648 10.38 22.87 -8.23
C GLN A 648 10.47 23.99 -9.26
N TYR A 649 11.42 23.88 -10.16
CA TYR A 649 11.41 24.55 -11.45
C TYR A 649 11.19 23.50 -12.54
N ALA A 650 10.16 23.68 -13.36
CA ALA A 650 9.83 22.77 -14.46
C ALA A 650 9.38 23.60 -15.67
N GLY A 651 10.33 24.00 -16.52
CA GLY A 651 10.03 24.89 -17.64
C GLY A 651 11.19 25.08 -18.62
N PRO A 652 11.01 25.92 -19.66
CA PRO A 652 11.97 26.13 -20.71
C PRO A 652 13.22 26.88 -20.23
N VAL A 653 14.40 26.36 -20.56
CA VAL A 653 15.70 27.06 -20.39
C VAL A 653 16.26 27.56 -21.74
N SER A 654 15.71 27.06 -22.85
CA SER A 654 15.91 27.53 -24.20
C SER A 654 14.77 27.08 -25.11
N ASP A 655 14.73 27.56 -26.37
CA ASP A 655 13.65 27.28 -27.35
C ASP A 655 13.33 25.77 -27.53
N ASN A 656 14.25 24.87 -27.22
CA ASN A 656 14.11 23.43 -27.47
C ASN A 656 14.51 22.57 -26.26
N ILE A 657 14.75 23.18 -25.10
CA ILE A 657 15.22 22.47 -23.91
C ILE A 657 14.38 22.91 -22.69
N ASP A 658 13.70 21.97 -22.08
CA ASP A 658 13.06 22.15 -20.79
C ASP A 658 13.96 21.58 -19.69
N ALA A 659 13.96 22.22 -18.52
CA ALA A 659 14.67 21.74 -17.34
C ALA A 659 13.70 21.41 -16.21
N LEU A 660 14.04 20.38 -15.46
CA LEU A 660 13.44 20.04 -14.18
C LEU A 660 14.53 20.21 -13.11
N LEU A 661 14.22 20.99 -12.07
CA LEU A 661 14.98 21.03 -10.82
C LEU A 661 13.99 20.91 -9.68
N ARG A 662 14.11 19.88 -8.85
CA ARG A 662 13.20 19.64 -7.73
C ARG A 662 13.97 19.23 -6.49
N ILE A 663 13.51 19.73 -5.33
CA ILE A 663 13.97 19.33 -4.01
C ILE A 663 12.75 19.17 -3.10
N ASP A 664 12.70 18.09 -2.36
CA ASP A 664 11.66 17.79 -1.38
C ASP A 664 12.31 17.49 -0.02
N TYR A 665 11.87 18.17 1.02
CA TYR A 665 12.25 17.91 2.41
C TYR A 665 11.04 17.35 3.16
N ARG A 666 11.26 16.29 3.90
CA ARG A 666 10.26 15.73 4.82
C ARG A 666 10.83 15.56 6.21
N ARG A 667 9.97 15.83 7.21
CA ARG A 667 10.25 15.53 8.60
C ARG A 667 9.10 14.76 9.21
N LEU A 668 9.41 13.61 9.83
CA LEU A 668 8.46 12.83 10.62
C LEU A 668 8.72 13.10 12.09
N GLY A 669 7.66 13.33 12.85
CA GLY A 669 7.71 13.54 14.30
C GLY A 669 7.99 12.25 15.07
N ARG A 670 8.05 12.39 16.41
CA ARG A 670 8.21 11.25 17.31
C ARG A 670 7.11 10.22 17.09
N THR A 671 7.47 8.92 17.12
CA THR A 671 6.55 7.79 16.94
C THR A 671 6.78 6.78 18.06
N PHE A 672 5.72 6.43 18.79
CA PHE A 672 5.69 5.29 19.72
C PHE A 672 5.25 4.02 18.98
N TRP A 673 5.72 2.85 19.43
CA TRP A 673 5.55 1.61 18.66
C TRP A 673 4.62 0.59 19.30
N GLU A 674 4.34 0.73 20.60
CA GLU A 674 3.51 -0.19 21.36
C GLU A 674 2.71 0.58 22.43
N PRO A 675 1.61 0.00 22.97
CA PRO A 675 0.71 0.72 23.89
C PRO A 675 1.35 1.21 25.19
N PHE A 676 2.43 0.57 25.65
CA PHE A 676 3.12 0.93 26.90
C PHE A 676 4.06 2.13 26.74
N ASN A 677 4.33 2.57 25.52
CA ASN A 677 5.22 3.68 25.18
C ASN A 677 6.64 3.53 25.76
N THR A 678 7.17 2.32 25.80
CA THR A 678 8.49 2.01 26.39
C THR A 678 9.63 2.57 25.57
N THR A 679 9.45 2.70 24.24
CA THR A 679 10.44 3.32 23.36
C THR A 679 9.74 4.16 22.28
N SER A 680 10.43 5.20 21.81
CA SER A 680 9.95 6.05 20.73
C SER A 680 11.08 6.37 19.77
N ARG A 681 10.77 6.32 18.47
CA ARG A 681 11.69 6.83 17.44
C ARG A 681 11.73 8.34 17.51
N ASP A 682 12.93 8.90 17.49
CA ASP A 682 13.17 10.33 17.38
C ASP A 682 12.71 10.86 16.00
N PRO A 683 12.47 12.17 15.87
CA PRO A 683 12.14 12.75 14.57
C PRO A 683 13.22 12.47 13.53
N THR A 684 12.79 12.20 12.28
CA THR A 684 13.69 11.92 11.15
C THR A 684 13.55 12.98 10.07
N ASP A 685 14.66 13.32 9.41
CA ASP A 685 14.76 14.35 8.39
C ASP A 685 15.28 13.74 7.08
N VAL A 686 14.52 13.78 6.01
CA VAL A 686 14.91 13.21 4.71
C VAL A 686 14.76 14.27 3.62
N VAL A 687 15.75 14.32 2.72
CA VAL A 687 15.76 15.22 1.55
C VAL A 687 15.90 14.39 0.29
N ASP A 688 15.03 14.64 -0.68
CA ASP A 688 15.08 14.06 -2.02
C ASP A 688 15.33 15.16 -3.04
N ALA A 689 16.03 14.86 -4.14
CA ALA A 689 16.36 15.84 -5.18
C ALA A 689 16.35 15.22 -6.58
N ARG A 690 15.91 16.00 -7.58
CA ARG A 690 15.92 15.62 -9.00
C ARG A 690 16.38 16.78 -9.87
N ALA A 691 17.16 16.47 -10.91
CA ALA A 691 17.60 17.43 -11.90
C ALA A 691 17.60 16.79 -13.30
N GLY A 692 16.83 17.37 -14.22
CA GLY A 692 16.64 16.80 -15.55
C GLY A 692 16.64 17.83 -16.67
N LEU A 693 16.88 17.35 -17.88
CA LEU A 693 16.73 18.11 -19.13
C LEU A 693 15.90 17.28 -20.12
N THR A 694 14.97 17.92 -20.80
CA THR A 694 14.16 17.32 -21.86
C THR A 694 14.37 18.06 -23.17
N PHE A 695 14.61 17.32 -24.24
CA PHE A 695 14.82 17.85 -25.59
C PHE A 695 14.34 16.85 -26.64
N GLY A 696 13.50 17.28 -27.57
CA GLY A 696 13.04 16.47 -28.69
C GLY A 696 12.42 15.11 -28.29
N GLY A 697 11.65 15.06 -27.19
CA GLY A 697 11.03 13.85 -26.67
C GLY A 697 11.96 12.98 -25.81
N VAL A 698 13.25 13.28 -25.74
CA VAL A 698 14.24 12.60 -24.88
C VAL A 698 14.39 13.37 -23.57
N SER A 699 14.32 12.69 -22.44
CA SER A 699 14.64 13.23 -21.11
C SER A 699 15.87 12.55 -20.52
N VAL A 700 16.69 13.30 -19.80
CA VAL A 700 17.80 12.77 -18.99
C VAL A 700 17.68 13.39 -17.60
N THR A 701 17.51 12.55 -16.58
CA THR A 701 17.27 12.99 -15.20
C THR A 701 18.24 12.30 -14.24
N ALA A 702 18.95 13.07 -13.44
CA ALA A 702 19.64 12.58 -12.25
C ALA A 702 18.72 12.69 -11.04
N PHE A 703 18.73 11.69 -10.16
CA PHE A 703 17.91 11.65 -8.96
C PHE A 703 18.72 11.24 -7.73
N ALA A 704 18.28 11.68 -6.57
CA ALA A 704 18.77 11.25 -5.26
C ALA A 704 17.60 11.19 -4.28
N ALA A 705 17.34 10.02 -3.73
CA ALA A 705 16.43 9.79 -2.60
C ALA A 705 17.30 9.66 -1.34
N ASN A 706 16.83 10.23 -0.21
CA ASN A 706 17.61 10.34 1.02
C ASN A 706 19.02 10.92 0.77
N LEU A 707 19.08 12.07 0.14
CA LEU A 707 20.32 12.72 -0.36
C LEU A 707 21.44 12.82 0.69
N PHE A 708 21.10 12.97 1.98
CA PHE A 708 22.06 13.14 3.08
C PHE A 708 22.31 11.84 3.85
N ASP A 709 21.81 10.71 3.35
CA ASP A 709 21.96 9.37 3.96
C ASP A 709 21.50 9.31 5.43
N GLU A 710 20.36 9.92 5.71
CA GLU A 710 19.75 9.84 7.04
C GLU A 710 19.50 8.39 7.44
N THR A 711 20.06 7.98 8.56
CA THR A 711 20.00 6.58 9.00
C THR A 711 19.10 6.45 10.24
N TYR A 712 18.03 5.66 10.12
CA TYR A 712 17.08 5.38 11.20
C TYR A 712 16.44 4.00 11.04
N ASN A 713 15.77 3.53 12.09
CA ASN A 713 14.95 2.32 12.01
C ASN A 713 13.53 2.69 11.58
N ALA A 714 13.07 2.11 10.48
CA ALA A 714 11.75 2.33 9.91
C ALA A 714 10.65 1.69 10.76
N GLU A 715 10.96 0.59 11.43
CA GLU A 715 10.06 -0.17 12.30
C GLU A 715 10.73 -0.56 13.61
N PHE A 716 9.91 -0.64 14.67
CA PHE A 716 10.21 -1.35 15.92
C PHE A 716 9.03 -2.25 16.28
N SER A 717 9.31 -3.51 16.57
CA SER A 717 8.32 -4.46 17.09
C SER A 717 8.64 -4.83 18.54
N PRO A 718 7.61 -5.11 19.38
CA PRO A 718 7.82 -5.62 20.73
C PRO A 718 8.75 -6.83 20.75
N GLY A 719 9.73 -6.79 21.66
CA GLY A 719 10.86 -7.73 21.68
C GLY A 719 12.17 -7.12 21.19
N GLY A 720 12.14 -5.87 20.72
CA GLY A 720 13.34 -5.13 20.30
C GLY A 720 13.68 -5.27 18.82
N PHE A 721 12.82 -5.90 18.04
CA PHE A 721 13.06 -6.10 16.60
C PHE A 721 12.96 -4.78 15.84
N VAL A 722 14.04 -4.41 15.14
CA VAL A 722 14.08 -3.22 14.30
C VAL A 722 14.38 -3.57 12.85
N PHE A 723 13.70 -2.87 11.96
CA PHE A 723 13.94 -2.92 10.53
C PHE A 723 14.50 -1.58 10.06
N ARG A 724 15.63 -1.61 9.36
CA ARG A 724 16.35 -0.40 8.96
C ARG A 724 15.67 0.29 7.79
N ALA A 725 15.60 1.63 7.82
CA ALA A 725 15.18 2.43 6.68
C ALA A 725 16.21 2.35 5.54
N ARG A 726 15.74 2.58 4.32
CA ARG A 726 16.62 2.56 3.13
C ARG A 726 17.66 3.67 3.19
N PRO A 727 18.93 3.37 2.91
CA PRO A 727 20.00 4.36 2.75
C PRO A 727 19.79 5.25 1.53
N ALA A 728 20.74 6.16 1.28
CA ALA A 728 20.75 7.02 0.11
C ALA A 728 20.77 6.22 -1.21
N ARG A 729 19.81 6.51 -2.09
CA ARG A 729 19.75 6.00 -3.47
C ARG A 729 19.89 7.15 -4.44
N TYR A 730 20.86 7.09 -5.34
CA TYR A 730 21.05 8.06 -6.39
C TYR A 730 21.39 7.39 -7.71
N GLY A 731 20.96 8.03 -8.81
CA GLY A 731 21.12 7.45 -10.13
C GLY A 731 20.82 8.42 -11.26
N VAL A 732 20.78 7.86 -12.46
CA VAL A 732 20.46 8.58 -13.68
C VAL A 732 19.49 7.75 -14.51
N GLU A 733 18.49 8.40 -15.09
CA GLU A 733 17.54 7.81 -16.01
C GLU A 733 17.49 8.57 -17.34
N VAL A 734 17.18 7.84 -18.40
CA VAL A 734 16.92 8.36 -19.75
C VAL A 734 15.58 7.90 -20.22
N GLY A 735 14.72 8.84 -20.58
CA GLY A 735 13.37 8.59 -21.08
C GLY A 735 13.23 9.01 -22.54
N TYR A 736 12.30 8.37 -23.26
CA TYR A 736 11.87 8.76 -24.60
C TYR A 736 10.36 8.59 -24.73
N LYS A 737 9.70 9.63 -25.25
CA LYS A 737 8.26 9.63 -25.57
C LYS A 737 8.09 9.80 -27.08
N PHE A 738 7.17 9.03 -27.70
CA PHE A 738 6.88 9.04 -29.14
C PHE A 738 5.39 8.88 -29.41
#